data_84fb64d5ed8b500f301d09d3e59ce435
#
_entry.id   84fb64d5ed8b500f301d09d3e59ce435
#
_cell.length_a   1.000
_cell.length_b   1.000
_cell.length_c   1.000
_cell.angle_alpha   90.00
_cell.angle_beta   90.00
_cell.angle_gamma   90.00
#
_symmetry.space_group_name_H-M   'P 1'
#
loop_
_entity.id
_entity.type
_entity.pdbx_description
1 polymer ?
#
loop_
_entity_poly.entity_id
_entity_poly.type
_entity_poly.pdbx_seq_one_letter_code
_entity_poly.pdbx_strand_id
1 'polypeptide(L)'
;MRLQYKTTTKYLFFSLPFYLMLFACGLQITDVEYALREAGENRGELEAVLSHYAKLDDRQKLEAAQYLIRYMPYHTSYDKGIEDYYHAIDSVVALSEDKLEQEKHIESLRLRFESKYKQKRDIEVITSEFLIQSIDEAFKQWRECEWAEHLDFEQFCEYLLPYKCFEGQPLTEWRNAYYDICKGDIDLAYLCDEYKRNPIFAATEVNNQMKNTPQSFGLLKTLPIYDPDIILKLPFSNCATYCLGAVLIMRSKGIPVAYDFTPNWSTGNNGHSWNTVYTTRFGNLEFAPHTTDPGTVHYPYLKVPKIFRNVYKPNEEYLKIATEKYIPPKLRNMFIQDVTAEYMPTIDIRISLQESLKSGQSPFIAIYDGNNWTPVYWGKXLVVMWFSKEWDXIPVISPWRMTLMAMLFRSANRFWLLLRSISNLXNQTLQLFVRSDXIENILWETMYFLLEKKITGGIIETSENREFDHTKKIAELPQGNLTNGTVFLDKNAEYRYWRFTSSDTSQCDMAEIYFYDEHDSIIQGNIIKCTNSIFDKSNNAANIADGDQLTNFSAKGEDWVGFDFCRPVNISKISYIRRCDGNSIQPGLEYSLYYWDNNNWQLINTKIANDVFIEFENVPQKALLAIKCSQGKQQRIFVCDEDNKIDWY
;
A
#
# COMPACT_ATOMS: atom_id res chain seq x y z
N MET A 1 38.34 -45.76 57.62
CA MET A 1 36.98 -46.22 57.47
C MET A 1 36.47 -45.70 56.09
N ARG A 2 36.54 -46.55 55.04
CA ARG A 2 36.14 -46.21 53.66
C ARG A 2 34.74 -46.74 53.44
N LEU A 3 33.81 -45.85 53.18
CA LEU A 3 32.43 -46.19 52.71
C LEU A 3 32.41 -46.19 51.17
N GLN A 4 32.20 -47.36 50.60
CA GLN A 4 31.97 -47.53 49.17
C GLN A 4 30.48 -47.24 48.88
N TYR A 5 30.23 -46.29 48.03
CA TYR A 5 28.90 -46.08 47.40
C TYR A 5 28.86 -46.83 46.07
N LYS A 6 28.02 -47.82 45.99
CA LYS A 6 27.65 -48.49 44.73
C LYS A 6 26.51 -47.64 44.09
N THR A 7 26.81 -46.95 43.04
CA THR A 7 25.82 -46.28 42.22
C THR A 7 25.19 -47.23 41.22
N THR A 8 23.95 -47.46 41.34
CA THR A 8 23.15 -48.19 40.34
C THR A 8 22.80 -47.23 39.17
N THR A 9 23.58 -47.32 38.12
CA THR A 9 23.35 -46.62 36.85
C THR A 9 22.68 -47.61 35.87
N LYS A 10 21.35 -47.67 35.91
CA LYS A 10 20.66 -48.56 34.97
C LYS A 10 19.31 -48.04 34.43
N TYR A 11 19.02 -46.73 34.47
CA TYR A 11 17.73 -46.24 33.89
C TYR A 11 17.84 -44.89 33.18
N LEU A 12 18.90 -44.65 32.40
CA LEU A 12 19.01 -43.38 31.68
C LEU A 12 19.25 -43.52 30.16
N PHE A 13 19.00 -44.70 29.58
CA PHE A 13 19.31 -44.94 28.19
C PHE A 13 18.09 -45.09 27.27
N PHE A 14 16.86 -44.97 27.78
CA PHE A 14 15.66 -45.17 26.94
C PHE A 14 14.87 -43.87 26.61
N SER A 15 15.23 -42.75 27.21
CA SER A 15 14.52 -41.50 26.93
C SER A 15 15.22 -40.60 25.90
N LEU A 16 16.49 -40.78 25.66
CA LEU A 16 17.25 -39.94 24.72
C LEU A 16 16.85 -40.14 23.25
N PRO A 17 16.62 -41.38 22.75
CA PRO A 17 16.19 -41.54 21.37
C PRO A 17 14.74 -41.01 21.11
N PHE A 18 13.88 -41.04 22.14
CA PHE A 18 12.51 -40.53 21.97
C PHE A 18 12.45 -38.99 21.91
N TYR A 19 13.32 -38.31 22.66
CA TYR A 19 13.44 -36.85 22.61
C TYR A 19 14.14 -36.39 21.32
N LEU A 20 15.11 -37.17 20.82
CA LEU A 20 15.76 -36.92 19.53
C LEU A 20 14.80 -37.17 18.36
N MET A 21 13.84 -38.11 18.49
CA MET A 21 12.81 -38.34 17.49
C MET A 21 11.79 -37.20 17.45
N LEU A 22 11.46 -36.59 18.58
CA LEU A 22 10.56 -35.44 18.62
C LEU A 22 11.22 -34.15 18.07
N PHE A 23 12.54 -34.02 18.23
CA PHE A 23 13.27 -32.89 17.61
C PHE A 23 13.47 -33.10 16.11
N ALA A 24 13.61 -34.34 15.65
CA ALA A 24 13.74 -34.67 14.25
C ALA A 24 12.43 -34.41 13.46
N CYS A 25 11.27 -34.59 14.11
CA CYS A 25 9.97 -34.28 13.47
C CYS A 25 9.76 -32.79 13.20
N GLY A 26 10.39 -31.92 13.99
CA GLY A 26 10.29 -30.46 13.77
C GLY A 26 11.16 -29.91 12.65
N LEU A 27 12.14 -30.69 12.18
CA LEU A 27 13.09 -30.26 11.14
C LEU A 27 12.82 -30.89 9.77
N GLN A 28 11.78 -31.71 9.64
CA GLN A 28 11.49 -32.42 8.39
C GLN A 28 10.53 -31.67 7.44
N ILE A 29 10.19 -30.44 7.76
CA ILE A 29 9.18 -29.68 7.02
C ILE A 29 9.65 -29.26 5.60
N THR A 30 10.94 -29.44 5.27
CA THR A 30 11.52 -29.01 3.99
C THR A 30 12.37 -30.08 3.30
N ASP A 31 12.10 -31.34 3.55
CA ASP A 31 12.80 -32.43 2.87
C ASP A 31 12.00 -32.90 1.65
N VAL A 32 12.70 -33.30 0.58
CA VAL A 32 12.09 -33.88 -0.63
C VAL A 32 11.29 -35.15 -0.26
N GLU A 33 11.80 -35.99 0.64
CA GLU A 33 11.08 -37.20 1.05
C GLU A 33 9.77 -36.87 1.78
N TYR A 34 9.73 -35.78 2.57
CA TYR A 34 8.49 -35.28 3.16
C TYR A 34 7.49 -34.91 2.04
N ALA A 35 7.93 -34.16 1.05
CA ALA A 35 7.09 -33.76 -0.07
C ALA A 35 6.54 -34.99 -0.83
N LEU A 36 7.40 -35.97 -1.10
CA LEU A 36 6.99 -37.21 -1.76
C LEU A 36 5.94 -38.00 -0.96
N ARG A 37 5.99 -37.95 0.36
CA ARG A 37 4.95 -38.57 1.22
C ARG A 37 3.63 -37.78 1.14
N GLU A 38 3.71 -36.45 1.16
CA GLU A 38 2.54 -35.56 1.06
C GLU A 38 1.83 -35.67 -0.30
N ALA A 39 2.53 -36.08 -1.36
CA ALA A 39 1.97 -36.26 -2.69
C ALA A 39 0.95 -37.41 -2.77
N GLY A 40 0.96 -38.35 -1.83
CA GLY A 40 0.01 -39.46 -1.80
C GLY A 40 0.04 -40.24 -3.10
N GLU A 41 -1.11 -40.32 -3.79
CA GLU A 41 -1.24 -41.05 -5.06
C GLU A 41 -0.42 -40.42 -6.19
N ASN A 42 -0.09 -39.13 -6.10
CA ASN A 42 0.67 -38.41 -7.12
C ASN A 42 2.20 -38.61 -6.97
N ARG A 43 2.66 -39.36 -5.98
CA ARG A 43 4.08 -39.58 -5.70
C ARG A 43 4.87 -40.04 -6.96
N GLY A 44 4.26 -40.92 -7.74
CA GLY A 44 4.90 -41.46 -8.95
C GLY A 44 5.27 -40.41 -9.98
N GLU A 45 4.47 -39.36 -10.11
CA GLU A 45 4.75 -38.24 -11.01
C GLU A 45 6.02 -37.50 -10.58
N LEU A 46 6.14 -37.21 -9.29
CA LEU A 46 7.30 -36.49 -8.76
C LEU A 46 8.58 -37.33 -8.83
N GLU A 47 8.48 -38.63 -8.53
CA GLU A 47 9.62 -39.57 -8.66
C GLU A 47 10.05 -39.70 -10.13
N ALA A 48 9.13 -39.62 -11.08
CA ALA A 48 9.44 -39.63 -12.51
C ALA A 48 10.30 -38.42 -12.91
N VAL A 49 9.98 -37.21 -12.38
CA VAL A 49 10.79 -35.99 -12.63
C VAL A 49 12.23 -36.18 -12.10
N LEU A 50 12.35 -36.60 -10.85
CA LEU A 50 13.67 -36.81 -10.24
C LEU A 50 14.49 -37.86 -11.00
N SER A 51 13.85 -38.97 -11.40
CA SER A 51 14.49 -40.04 -12.18
C SER A 51 14.89 -39.57 -13.58
N HIS A 52 14.11 -38.68 -14.18
CA HIS A 52 14.40 -38.13 -15.53
C HIS A 52 15.75 -37.38 -15.50
N TYR A 53 15.93 -36.44 -14.57
CA TYR A 53 17.17 -35.65 -14.51
C TYR A 53 18.35 -36.45 -13.96
N ALA A 54 18.11 -37.41 -13.07
CA ALA A 54 19.17 -38.31 -12.59
C ALA A 54 19.72 -39.19 -13.74
N LYS A 55 18.86 -39.66 -14.66
CA LYS A 55 19.29 -40.45 -15.82
C LYS A 55 20.06 -39.63 -16.86
N LEU A 56 19.72 -38.34 -16.99
CA LEU A 56 20.42 -37.43 -17.89
C LEU A 56 21.75 -36.93 -17.34
N ASP A 57 22.08 -37.25 -16.08
CA ASP A 57 23.23 -36.76 -15.34
C ASP A 57 23.31 -35.22 -15.32
N ASP A 58 22.14 -34.56 -15.36
CA ASP A 58 22.04 -33.10 -15.27
C ASP A 58 21.82 -32.70 -13.79
N ARG A 59 22.93 -32.49 -13.12
CA ARG A 59 22.95 -32.19 -11.69
C ARG A 59 22.17 -30.90 -11.34
N GLN A 60 22.33 -29.84 -12.16
CA GLN A 60 21.65 -28.57 -11.89
C GLN A 60 20.13 -28.69 -12.02
N LYS A 61 19.66 -29.38 -13.06
CA LYS A 61 18.21 -29.62 -13.24
C LYS A 61 17.65 -30.53 -12.16
N LEU A 62 18.44 -31.52 -11.71
CA LEU A 62 18.03 -32.37 -10.60
C LEU A 62 17.87 -31.55 -9.30
N GLU A 63 18.85 -30.69 -8.98
CA GLU A 63 18.77 -29.78 -7.82
C GLU A 63 17.58 -28.82 -7.93
N ALA A 64 17.30 -28.31 -9.12
CA ALA A 64 16.13 -27.46 -9.39
C ALA A 64 14.81 -28.22 -9.18
N ALA A 65 14.72 -29.44 -9.67
CA ALA A 65 13.55 -30.30 -9.45
C ALA A 65 13.34 -30.57 -7.94
N GLN A 66 14.43 -30.88 -7.24
CA GLN A 66 14.39 -31.06 -5.79
C GLN A 66 13.93 -29.81 -5.03
N TYR A 67 14.38 -28.63 -5.48
CA TYR A 67 13.96 -27.33 -4.90
C TYR A 67 12.44 -27.15 -5.08
N LEU A 68 11.92 -27.33 -6.28
CA LEU A 68 10.49 -27.15 -6.55
C LEU A 68 9.65 -28.16 -5.75
N ILE A 69 10.02 -29.43 -5.79
CA ILE A 69 9.28 -30.52 -5.11
C ILE A 69 9.28 -30.29 -3.58
N ARG A 70 10.41 -29.89 -3.02
CA ARG A 70 10.56 -29.66 -1.57
C ARG A 70 9.52 -28.69 -1.04
N TYR A 71 9.22 -27.62 -1.76
CA TYR A 71 8.31 -26.58 -1.29
C TYR A 71 6.88 -26.73 -1.83
N MET A 72 6.66 -27.63 -2.77
CA MET A 72 5.37 -27.86 -3.41
C MET A 72 4.20 -28.22 -2.45
N PRO A 73 4.42 -28.92 -1.30
CA PRO A 73 3.32 -29.23 -0.38
C PRO A 73 2.50 -28.04 0.10
N TYR A 74 3.08 -26.85 0.03
CA TYR A 74 2.46 -25.61 0.51
C TYR A 74 1.69 -24.87 -0.57
N HIS A 75 1.88 -25.23 -1.86
CA HIS A 75 1.31 -24.51 -3.02
C HIS A 75 -0.04 -25.08 -3.41
N THR A 76 -0.92 -24.15 -3.84
CA THR A 76 -2.23 -24.50 -4.39
C THR A 76 -2.46 -23.74 -5.69
N SER A 77 -3.21 -24.34 -6.61
CA SER A 77 -3.56 -23.75 -7.90
C SER A 77 -5.07 -23.90 -8.16
N TYR A 78 -5.65 -22.91 -8.83
CA TYR A 78 -7.00 -23.05 -9.38
C TYR A 78 -6.97 -24.09 -10.52
N ASP A 79 -8.04 -24.81 -10.68
CA ASP A 79 -8.19 -25.70 -11.82
C ASP A 79 -8.39 -24.87 -13.12
N LYS A 80 -8.19 -25.51 -14.27
CA LYS A 80 -8.26 -24.84 -15.58
C LYS A 80 -9.63 -24.22 -15.86
N GLY A 81 -10.69 -24.65 -15.15
CA GLY A 81 -12.02 -24.08 -15.32
C GLY A 81 -12.10 -22.58 -15.03
N ILE A 82 -11.11 -22.00 -14.30
CA ILE A 82 -11.10 -20.55 -14.10
C ILE A 82 -10.94 -19.78 -15.42
N GLU A 83 -10.44 -20.42 -16.46
CA GLU A 83 -10.36 -19.84 -17.82
C GLU A 83 -11.75 -19.49 -18.38
N ASP A 84 -12.81 -20.20 -17.98
CA ASP A 84 -14.20 -19.84 -18.34
C ASP A 84 -14.56 -18.44 -17.84
N TYR A 85 -14.06 -18.09 -16.65
CA TYR A 85 -14.27 -16.74 -16.10
C TYR A 85 -13.50 -15.70 -16.90
N TYR A 86 -12.27 -16.02 -17.31
CA TYR A 86 -11.44 -15.11 -18.14
C TYR A 86 -12.10 -14.88 -19.52
N HIS A 87 -12.58 -15.94 -20.17
CA HIS A 87 -13.31 -15.81 -21.44
C HIS A 87 -14.59 -14.98 -21.30
N ALA A 88 -15.28 -15.11 -20.16
CA ALA A 88 -16.46 -14.29 -19.91
C ALA A 88 -16.11 -12.81 -19.74
N ILE A 89 -14.97 -12.48 -19.08
CA ILE A 89 -14.46 -11.10 -18.99
C ILE A 89 -14.14 -10.56 -20.41
N ASP A 90 -13.41 -11.32 -21.20
CA ASP A 90 -13.04 -10.96 -22.57
C ASP A 90 -14.29 -10.61 -23.39
N SER A 91 -15.34 -11.43 -23.25
CA SER A 91 -16.62 -11.20 -23.92
C SER A 91 -17.27 -9.87 -23.49
N VAL A 92 -17.23 -9.55 -22.19
CA VAL A 92 -17.79 -8.30 -21.68
C VAL A 92 -17.00 -7.09 -22.22
N VAL A 93 -15.67 -7.19 -22.23
CA VAL A 93 -14.80 -6.10 -22.70
C VAL A 93 -15.02 -5.87 -24.20
N ALA A 94 -15.24 -6.94 -24.97
CA ALA A 94 -15.47 -6.86 -26.43
C ALA A 94 -16.86 -6.28 -26.80
N LEU A 95 -17.86 -6.41 -25.92
CA LEU A 95 -19.25 -6.04 -26.23
C LEU A 95 -19.61 -4.57 -25.95
N SER A 96 -18.84 -3.88 -25.17
CA SER A 96 -19.14 -2.49 -24.78
C SER A 96 -17.87 -1.68 -24.66
N GLU A 97 -17.91 -0.40 -25.07
CA GLU A 97 -16.82 0.56 -24.84
C GLU A 97 -17.04 1.37 -23.55
N ASP A 98 -18.20 1.25 -22.93
CA ASP A 98 -18.51 1.95 -21.68
C ASP A 98 -17.86 1.23 -20.50
N LYS A 99 -16.84 1.84 -19.95
CA LYS A 99 -16.06 1.27 -18.83
C LYS A 99 -16.91 1.00 -17.58
N LEU A 100 -17.87 1.84 -17.27
CA LEU A 100 -18.73 1.64 -16.10
C LEU A 100 -19.69 0.46 -16.29
N GLU A 101 -20.17 0.28 -17.52
CA GLU A 101 -20.98 -0.89 -17.88
C GLU A 101 -20.15 -2.17 -17.81
N GLN A 102 -18.94 -2.13 -18.37
CA GLN A 102 -17.99 -3.25 -18.26
C GLN A 102 -17.74 -3.61 -16.77
N GLU A 103 -17.45 -2.62 -15.93
CA GLU A 103 -17.20 -2.85 -14.49
C GLU A 103 -18.37 -3.56 -13.81
N LYS A 104 -19.60 -3.10 -14.03
CA LYS A 104 -20.81 -3.72 -13.47
C LYS A 104 -20.97 -5.18 -13.91
N HIS A 105 -20.74 -5.44 -15.20
CA HIS A 105 -20.84 -6.78 -15.75
C HIS A 105 -19.75 -7.70 -15.18
N ILE A 106 -18.50 -7.23 -15.09
CA ILE A 106 -17.38 -8.02 -14.52
C ILE A 106 -17.64 -8.33 -13.04
N GLU A 107 -18.15 -7.36 -12.27
CA GLU A 107 -18.55 -7.62 -10.87
C GLU A 107 -19.65 -8.70 -10.79
N SER A 108 -20.61 -8.65 -11.68
CA SER A 108 -21.67 -9.67 -11.77
C SER A 108 -21.10 -11.05 -12.12
N LEU A 109 -20.14 -11.10 -13.06
CA LEU A 109 -19.42 -12.35 -13.38
C LEU A 109 -18.68 -12.88 -12.15
N ARG A 110 -17.98 -12.02 -11.42
CA ARG A 110 -17.28 -12.41 -10.19
C ARG A 110 -18.21 -13.15 -9.23
N LEU A 111 -19.37 -12.56 -8.95
CA LEU A 111 -20.36 -13.16 -8.05
C LEU A 111 -20.87 -14.51 -8.57
N ARG A 112 -21.09 -14.61 -9.88
CA ARG A 112 -21.57 -15.84 -10.54
C ARG A 112 -20.53 -16.97 -10.52
N PHE A 113 -19.24 -16.64 -10.60
CA PHE A 113 -18.17 -17.62 -10.68
C PHE A 113 -17.48 -17.92 -9.34
N GLU A 114 -17.62 -17.06 -8.32
CA GLU A 114 -16.90 -17.13 -7.05
C GLU A 114 -16.98 -18.48 -6.34
N SER A 115 -18.11 -19.20 -6.47
CA SER A 115 -18.29 -20.50 -5.83
C SER A 115 -17.94 -21.69 -6.71
N LYS A 116 -17.60 -21.46 -7.98
CA LYS A 116 -17.41 -22.54 -8.97
C LYS A 116 -16.04 -23.20 -8.90
N TYR A 117 -15.00 -22.43 -8.58
CA TYR A 117 -13.63 -22.89 -8.71
C TYR A 117 -12.99 -23.06 -7.35
N LYS A 118 -12.25 -24.15 -7.20
CA LYS A 118 -11.54 -24.49 -5.97
C LYS A 118 -10.04 -24.57 -6.26
N GLN A 119 -9.28 -24.26 -5.27
CA GLN A 119 -7.85 -24.51 -5.33
C GLN A 119 -7.59 -25.97 -4.91
N LYS A 120 -6.62 -26.58 -5.60
CA LYS A 120 -6.10 -27.91 -5.28
C LYS A 120 -4.63 -27.78 -4.89
N ARG A 121 -4.16 -28.66 -4.04
CA ARG A 121 -2.73 -28.71 -3.70
C ARG A 121 -1.96 -29.14 -4.95
N ASP A 122 -0.95 -28.37 -5.32
CA ASP A 122 -0.16 -28.63 -6.53
C ASP A 122 0.47 -30.01 -6.49
N ILE A 123 0.96 -30.41 -5.32
CA ILE A 123 1.63 -31.69 -5.10
C ILE A 123 0.73 -32.91 -5.38
N GLU A 124 -0.60 -32.72 -5.32
CA GLU A 124 -1.58 -33.79 -5.55
C GLU A 124 -2.02 -33.89 -7.02
N VAL A 125 -1.68 -32.89 -7.86
CA VAL A 125 -2.26 -32.81 -9.22
C VAL A 125 -1.24 -32.52 -10.33
N ILE A 126 -0.01 -32.11 -9.98
CA ILE A 126 1.01 -31.76 -10.96
C ILE A 126 1.48 -33.04 -11.69
N THR A 127 1.69 -32.93 -13.02
CA THR A 127 2.20 -34.07 -13.80
C THR A 127 3.70 -33.94 -14.02
N SER A 128 4.36 -35.08 -14.21
CA SER A 128 5.79 -35.13 -14.53
C SER A 128 6.09 -34.41 -15.84
N GLU A 129 5.24 -34.60 -16.85
CA GLU A 129 5.38 -33.92 -18.15
C GLU A 129 5.41 -32.39 -17.99
N PHE A 130 4.42 -31.82 -17.28
CA PHE A 130 4.33 -30.38 -17.05
C PHE A 130 5.55 -29.86 -16.28
N LEU A 131 5.96 -30.57 -15.20
CA LEU A 131 7.05 -30.09 -14.36
C LEU A 131 8.39 -30.15 -15.07
N ILE A 132 8.65 -31.23 -15.85
CA ILE A 132 9.86 -31.37 -16.69
C ILE A 132 9.90 -30.24 -17.71
N GLN A 133 8.81 -30.04 -18.45
CA GLN A 133 8.73 -28.97 -19.44
C GLN A 133 8.98 -27.59 -18.81
N SER A 134 8.35 -27.31 -17.67
CA SER A 134 8.52 -26.02 -16.97
C SER A 134 9.98 -25.79 -16.54
N ILE A 135 10.66 -26.83 -16.02
CA ILE A 135 12.08 -26.75 -15.63
C ILE A 135 12.94 -26.50 -16.88
N ASP A 136 12.71 -27.26 -17.96
CA ASP A 136 13.51 -27.13 -19.18
C ASP A 136 13.38 -25.75 -19.82
N GLU A 137 12.16 -25.20 -19.86
CA GLU A 137 11.91 -23.84 -20.36
C GLU A 137 12.60 -22.79 -19.48
N ALA A 138 12.53 -22.92 -18.16
CA ALA A 138 13.20 -22.00 -17.24
C ALA A 138 14.72 -22.02 -17.45
N PHE A 139 15.31 -23.21 -17.59
CA PHE A 139 16.75 -23.35 -17.88
C PHE A 139 17.12 -22.77 -19.23
N LYS A 140 16.28 -22.97 -20.24
CA LYS A 140 16.46 -22.36 -21.55
C LYS A 140 16.51 -20.83 -21.44
N GLN A 141 15.55 -20.22 -20.76
CA GLN A 141 15.51 -18.77 -20.55
C GLN A 141 16.77 -18.30 -19.80
N TRP A 142 17.15 -18.99 -18.72
CA TRP A 142 18.33 -18.62 -17.94
C TRP A 142 19.61 -18.62 -18.77
N ARG A 143 19.78 -19.60 -19.67
CA ARG A 143 21.01 -19.79 -20.46
C ARG A 143 21.02 -19.01 -21.78
N GLU A 144 19.84 -18.69 -22.35
CA GLU A 144 19.74 -18.05 -23.67
C GLU A 144 19.42 -16.57 -23.62
N CYS A 145 18.79 -16.07 -22.55
CA CYS A 145 18.50 -14.63 -22.42
C CYS A 145 19.72 -13.91 -21.84
N GLU A 146 20.34 -13.02 -22.62
CA GLU A 146 21.55 -12.27 -22.20
C GLU A 146 21.35 -11.56 -20.86
N TRP A 147 20.14 -11.04 -20.61
CA TRP A 147 19.82 -10.33 -19.36
C TRP A 147 19.57 -11.26 -18.16
N ALA A 148 19.51 -12.58 -18.35
CA ALA A 148 19.38 -13.57 -17.28
C ALA A 148 20.72 -14.22 -16.90
N GLU A 149 21.74 -14.09 -17.77
CA GLU A 149 23.03 -14.75 -17.65
C GLU A 149 23.78 -14.43 -16.33
N HIS A 150 23.48 -13.28 -15.76
CA HIS A 150 24.11 -12.81 -14.53
C HIS A 150 23.63 -13.52 -13.26
N LEU A 151 22.53 -14.25 -13.30
CA LEU A 151 21.96 -14.92 -12.13
C LEU A 151 22.78 -16.13 -11.71
N ASP A 152 23.09 -16.25 -10.43
CA ASP A 152 23.59 -17.51 -9.90
C ASP A 152 22.43 -18.51 -9.74
N PHE A 153 22.74 -19.74 -9.32
CA PHE A 153 21.73 -20.81 -9.23
C PHE A 153 20.64 -20.51 -8.20
N GLU A 154 21.00 -19.91 -7.07
CA GLU A 154 20.01 -19.57 -6.03
C GLU A 154 19.04 -18.48 -6.52
N GLN A 155 19.59 -17.46 -7.17
CA GLN A 155 18.79 -16.39 -7.77
C GLN A 155 17.89 -16.92 -8.90
N PHE A 156 18.43 -17.81 -9.73
CA PHE A 156 17.63 -18.47 -10.77
C PHE A 156 16.46 -19.24 -10.15
N CYS A 157 16.72 -19.99 -9.07
CA CYS A 157 15.68 -20.75 -8.36
C CYS A 157 14.57 -19.84 -7.79
N GLU A 158 14.89 -18.62 -7.44
CA GLU A 158 13.89 -17.68 -6.88
C GLU A 158 13.14 -16.90 -7.97
N TYR A 159 13.85 -16.39 -8.98
CA TYR A 159 13.27 -15.45 -9.92
C TYR A 159 12.69 -16.11 -11.19
N LEU A 160 13.31 -17.17 -11.70
CA LEU A 160 12.93 -17.72 -13.01
C LEU A 160 12.44 -19.17 -12.99
N LEU A 161 12.99 -20.00 -12.08
CA LEU A 161 12.68 -21.44 -12.06
C LEU A 161 11.22 -21.76 -11.71
N PRO A 162 10.53 -21.04 -10.77
CA PRO A 162 9.21 -21.50 -10.33
C PRO A 162 8.21 -21.72 -11.48
N TYR A 163 7.51 -22.85 -11.43
CA TYR A 163 6.51 -23.21 -12.44
C TYR A 163 5.26 -22.31 -12.37
N LYS A 164 5.18 -21.44 -11.38
CA LYS A 164 4.13 -20.45 -11.19
C LYS A 164 4.74 -19.20 -10.53
N CYS A 165 4.14 -18.05 -10.74
CA CYS A 165 4.61 -16.77 -10.15
C CYS A 165 3.85 -16.41 -8.87
N PHE A 166 2.62 -16.88 -8.73
CA PHE A 166 1.72 -16.49 -7.64
C PHE A 166 0.92 -17.68 -7.14
N GLU A 167 0.53 -17.62 -5.88
CA GLU A 167 -0.34 -18.61 -5.27
C GLU A 167 -1.73 -18.56 -5.92
N GLY A 168 -2.26 -19.73 -6.25
CA GLY A 168 -3.53 -19.87 -6.98
C GLY A 168 -3.40 -19.86 -8.50
N GLN A 169 -2.26 -19.47 -9.05
CA GLN A 169 -2.07 -19.47 -10.51
C GLN A 169 -2.31 -20.88 -11.08
N PRO A 170 -3.13 -21.04 -12.14
CA PRO A 170 -3.35 -22.35 -12.75
C PRO A 170 -2.06 -22.99 -13.28
N LEU A 171 -1.99 -24.31 -13.25
CA LEU A 171 -0.86 -25.07 -13.80
C LEU A 171 -0.99 -25.12 -15.32
N THR A 172 -0.41 -24.13 -15.99
CA THR A 172 -0.45 -23.95 -17.45
C THR A 172 0.95 -23.65 -17.98
N GLU A 173 1.12 -23.79 -19.28
CA GLU A 173 2.37 -23.43 -19.97
C GLU A 173 2.48 -21.92 -20.18
N TRP A 174 2.36 -21.18 -19.09
CA TRP A 174 2.25 -19.72 -19.08
C TRP A 174 3.46 -19.02 -19.70
N ARG A 175 4.67 -19.59 -19.59
CA ARG A 175 5.86 -18.97 -20.19
C ARG A 175 5.70 -18.79 -21.70
N ASN A 176 5.29 -19.84 -22.38
CA ASN A 176 5.05 -19.79 -23.82
C ASN A 176 3.82 -18.94 -24.16
N ALA A 177 2.73 -19.12 -23.40
CA ALA A 177 1.48 -18.40 -23.64
C ALA A 177 1.64 -16.87 -23.53
N TYR A 178 2.45 -16.38 -22.60
CA TYR A 178 2.59 -14.95 -22.35
C TYR A 178 3.81 -14.31 -23.02
N TYR A 179 4.66 -15.09 -23.67
CA TYR A 179 5.87 -14.59 -24.33
C TYR A 179 5.56 -13.53 -25.40
N ASP A 180 4.53 -13.73 -26.17
CA ASP A 180 4.17 -12.84 -27.27
C ASP A 180 3.42 -11.58 -26.83
N ILE A 181 2.99 -11.51 -25.56
CA ILE A 181 2.40 -10.29 -25.00
C ILE A 181 3.51 -9.23 -24.89
N CYS A 182 3.22 -8.01 -25.28
CA CYS A 182 4.22 -6.93 -25.41
C CYS A 182 5.30 -7.31 -26.43
N LYS A 183 4.86 -7.59 -27.65
CA LYS A 183 5.69 -7.82 -28.86
C LYS A 183 6.75 -8.93 -28.78
N GLY A 184 6.49 -10.00 -28.08
CA GLY A 184 7.41 -11.16 -28.13
C GLY A 184 8.87 -10.81 -27.85
N ASP A 185 9.73 -10.86 -28.87
CA ASP A 185 11.17 -10.66 -28.71
C ASP A 185 11.54 -9.22 -28.28
N ILE A 186 12.43 -9.13 -27.31
CA ILE A 186 12.99 -7.86 -26.83
C ILE A 186 14.17 -7.51 -27.73
N ASP A 187 14.10 -6.38 -28.42
CA ASP A 187 15.16 -5.92 -29.30
C ASP A 187 16.06 -4.90 -28.61
N LEU A 188 17.22 -5.36 -28.17
CA LEU A 188 18.28 -4.52 -27.60
C LEU A 188 19.49 -4.40 -28.54
N ALA A 189 19.33 -4.71 -29.85
CA ALA A 189 20.44 -4.71 -30.81
C ALA A 189 21.14 -3.33 -30.91
N TYR A 190 20.44 -2.26 -30.57
CA TYR A 190 20.98 -0.90 -30.57
C TYR A 190 21.91 -0.60 -29.40
N LEU A 191 21.99 -1.47 -28.40
CA LEU A 191 22.82 -1.31 -27.21
C LEU A 191 24.15 -2.04 -27.37
N CYS A 192 25.17 -1.61 -26.64
CA CYS A 192 26.41 -2.39 -26.51
C CYS A 192 26.18 -3.61 -25.62
N ASP A 193 27.07 -4.60 -25.73
CA ASP A 193 26.89 -5.91 -25.06
C ASP A 193 26.78 -5.79 -23.54
N GLU A 194 27.43 -4.84 -22.91
CA GLU A 194 27.30 -4.63 -21.46
C GLU A 194 25.87 -4.27 -21.06
N TYR A 195 25.19 -3.45 -21.88
CA TYR A 195 23.83 -3.00 -21.59
C TYR A 195 22.79 -4.08 -21.97
N LYS A 196 23.05 -4.88 -23.00
CA LYS A 196 22.17 -6.00 -23.35
C LYS A 196 22.04 -7.03 -22.21
N ARG A 197 23.15 -7.24 -21.48
CA ARG A 197 23.20 -8.17 -20.35
C ARG A 197 22.59 -7.60 -19.07
N ASN A 198 22.22 -6.34 -19.08
CA ASN A 198 21.64 -5.70 -17.89
C ASN A 198 20.11 -5.78 -17.95
N PRO A 199 19.47 -6.52 -17.05
CA PRO A 199 18.02 -6.73 -17.10
C PRO A 199 17.18 -5.44 -16.97
N ILE A 200 17.77 -4.34 -16.51
CA ILE A 200 17.10 -3.03 -16.47
C ILE A 200 16.57 -2.65 -17.86
N PHE A 201 17.40 -2.82 -18.91
CA PHE A 201 17.02 -2.40 -20.25
C PHE A 201 15.93 -3.29 -20.83
N ALA A 202 16.00 -4.61 -20.60
CA ALA A 202 14.96 -5.54 -21.02
C ALA A 202 13.63 -5.23 -20.31
N ALA A 203 13.68 -4.99 -18.99
CA ALA A 203 12.50 -4.63 -18.20
C ALA A 203 11.91 -3.28 -18.64
N THR A 204 12.77 -2.29 -18.93
CA THR A 204 12.34 -0.97 -19.43
C THR A 204 11.63 -1.09 -20.77
N GLU A 205 12.16 -1.91 -21.70
CA GLU A 205 11.55 -2.10 -23.01
C GLU A 205 10.15 -2.70 -22.89
N VAL A 206 9.98 -3.74 -22.07
CA VAL A 206 8.66 -4.33 -21.79
C VAL A 206 7.75 -3.32 -21.12
N ASN A 207 8.26 -2.60 -20.11
CA ASN A 207 7.48 -1.61 -19.38
C ASN A 207 6.99 -0.46 -20.28
N ASN A 208 7.81 -0.01 -21.21
CA ASN A 208 7.41 1.01 -22.19
C ASN A 208 6.23 0.55 -23.07
N GLN A 209 6.19 -0.73 -23.41
CA GLN A 209 5.05 -1.28 -24.13
C GLN A 209 3.80 -1.36 -23.24
N MET A 210 3.97 -1.72 -21.97
CA MET A 210 2.88 -1.71 -20.98
C MET A 210 2.32 -0.30 -20.77
N LYS A 211 3.18 0.75 -20.76
CA LYS A 211 2.77 2.16 -20.65
C LYS A 211 1.86 2.61 -21.80
N ASN A 212 1.95 1.96 -22.95
CA ASN A 212 1.13 2.30 -24.12
C ASN A 212 -0.27 1.68 -24.07
N THR A 213 -0.55 0.79 -23.10
CA THR A 213 -1.90 0.25 -22.93
C THR A 213 -2.78 1.24 -22.16
N PRO A 214 -4.09 1.31 -22.45
CA PRO A 214 -4.98 2.19 -21.72
C PRO A 214 -4.99 1.83 -20.23
N GLN A 215 -4.78 2.83 -19.38
CA GLN A 215 -4.76 2.65 -17.93
C GLN A 215 -5.93 3.38 -17.28
N SER A 216 -6.60 2.69 -16.38
CA SER A 216 -7.63 3.29 -15.54
C SER A 216 -7.52 2.67 -14.15
N PHE A 217 -7.22 3.50 -13.17
CA PHE A 217 -7.15 3.05 -11.77
C PHE A 217 -8.54 3.08 -11.16
N GLY A 218 -8.88 2.02 -10.43
CA GLY A 218 -10.18 1.90 -9.80
C GLY A 218 -10.27 0.68 -8.89
N LEU A 219 -11.43 0.50 -8.32
CA LEU A 219 -11.69 -0.56 -7.35
C LEU A 219 -12.46 -1.76 -7.95
N LEU A 220 -12.17 -2.08 -9.20
CA LEU A 220 -12.80 -3.23 -9.86
C LEU A 220 -12.54 -4.51 -9.05
N LYS A 221 -13.62 -5.17 -8.65
CA LYS A 221 -13.57 -6.42 -7.90
C LYS A 221 -13.62 -7.60 -8.87
N THR A 222 -12.55 -8.37 -8.93
CA THR A 222 -12.45 -9.58 -9.73
C THR A 222 -12.08 -10.76 -8.84
N LEU A 223 -12.26 -11.97 -9.35
CA LEU A 223 -11.50 -13.12 -8.88
C LEU A 223 -10.04 -12.93 -9.30
N PRO A 224 -9.08 -13.60 -8.68
CA PRO A 224 -7.69 -13.48 -9.11
C PRO A 224 -7.53 -13.80 -10.59
N ILE A 225 -6.85 -12.93 -11.33
CA ILE A 225 -6.61 -13.07 -12.76
C ILE A 225 -5.10 -13.23 -12.97
N TYR A 226 -4.72 -14.38 -13.51
CA TYR A 226 -3.33 -14.72 -13.78
C TYR A 226 -3.03 -14.72 -15.29
N ASP A 227 -3.88 -14.06 -16.07
CA ASP A 227 -3.71 -13.89 -17.50
C ASP A 227 -3.43 -12.41 -17.78
N PRO A 228 -2.20 -12.05 -18.16
CA PRO A 228 -1.85 -10.65 -18.38
C PRO A 228 -2.56 -10.03 -19.60
N ASP A 229 -2.96 -10.80 -20.59
CA ASP A 229 -3.74 -10.27 -21.71
C ASP A 229 -5.10 -9.75 -21.22
N ILE A 230 -5.73 -10.47 -20.31
CA ILE A 230 -6.97 -10.02 -19.66
C ILE A 230 -6.69 -8.80 -18.79
N ILE A 231 -5.60 -8.82 -18.01
CA ILE A 231 -5.23 -7.70 -17.10
C ILE A 231 -5.09 -6.39 -17.91
N LEU A 232 -4.43 -6.44 -19.06
CA LEU A 232 -4.20 -5.26 -19.91
C LEU A 232 -5.48 -4.73 -20.55
N LYS A 233 -6.54 -5.53 -20.64
CA LYS A 233 -7.84 -5.16 -21.23
C LYS A 233 -8.86 -4.68 -20.19
N LEU A 234 -8.61 -4.87 -18.88
CA LEU A 234 -9.59 -4.51 -17.86
C LEU A 234 -9.95 -3.03 -17.90
N PRO A 235 -11.24 -2.67 -17.74
CA PRO A 235 -11.66 -1.27 -17.76
C PRO A 235 -11.08 -0.45 -16.63
N PHE A 236 -10.88 -1.08 -15.46
CA PHE A 236 -10.21 -0.50 -14.29
C PHE A 236 -9.33 -1.55 -13.63
N SER A 237 -8.24 -1.12 -13.04
CA SER A 237 -7.34 -2.01 -12.34
C SER A 237 -6.65 -1.27 -11.18
N ASN A 238 -5.82 -1.99 -10.43
CA ASN A 238 -5.10 -1.42 -9.29
C ASN A 238 -3.61 -1.82 -9.35
N CYS A 239 -2.82 -1.23 -8.45
CA CYS A 239 -1.37 -1.48 -8.43
C CYS A 239 -1.04 -2.97 -8.34
N ALA A 240 -1.75 -3.73 -7.50
CA ALA A 240 -1.47 -5.16 -7.33
C ALA A 240 -1.69 -5.96 -8.63
N THR A 241 -2.78 -5.67 -9.35
CA THR A 241 -3.12 -6.35 -10.60
C THR A 241 -2.10 -6.03 -11.70
N TYR A 242 -1.72 -4.73 -11.85
CA TYR A 242 -0.70 -4.34 -12.82
C TYR A 242 0.66 -4.97 -12.52
N CYS A 243 1.05 -5.01 -11.24
CA CYS A 243 2.32 -5.62 -10.83
C CYS A 243 2.33 -7.13 -11.09
N LEU A 244 1.19 -7.80 -10.88
CA LEU A 244 1.05 -9.22 -11.18
C LEU A 244 1.21 -9.47 -12.69
N GLY A 245 0.55 -8.67 -13.53
CA GLY A 245 0.68 -8.74 -14.98
C GLY A 245 2.12 -8.54 -15.44
N ALA A 246 2.81 -7.55 -14.87
CA ALA A 246 4.22 -7.27 -15.20
C ALA A 246 5.13 -8.46 -14.86
N VAL A 247 4.95 -9.10 -13.69
CA VAL A 247 5.75 -10.30 -13.33
C VAL A 247 5.52 -11.42 -14.36
N LEU A 248 4.26 -11.69 -14.71
CA LEU A 248 3.93 -12.77 -15.66
C LEU A 248 4.55 -12.52 -17.03
N ILE A 249 4.40 -11.30 -17.58
CA ILE A 249 4.97 -10.93 -18.87
C ILE A 249 6.51 -10.97 -18.84
N MET A 250 7.10 -10.33 -17.83
CA MET A 250 8.56 -10.18 -17.79
C MET A 250 9.28 -11.50 -17.51
N ARG A 251 8.76 -12.32 -16.57
CA ARG A 251 9.34 -13.64 -16.32
C ARG A 251 9.16 -14.60 -17.52
N SER A 252 8.10 -14.46 -18.31
CA SER A 252 7.94 -15.27 -19.54
C SER A 252 9.04 -14.96 -20.57
N LYS A 253 9.73 -13.81 -20.43
CA LYS A 253 10.84 -13.39 -21.30
C LYS A 253 12.20 -13.51 -20.60
N GLY A 254 12.27 -14.24 -19.49
CA GLY A 254 13.52 -14.47 -18.75
C GLY A 254 14.03 -13.25 -17.98
N ILE A 255 13.20 -12.24 -17.71
CA ILE A 255 13.60 -11.08 -16.93
C ILE A 255 13.36 -11.38 -15.44
N PRO A 256 14.39 -11.23 -14.56
CA PRO A 256 14.28 -11.55 -13.12
C PRO A 256 13.54 -10.45 -12.36
N VAL A 257 12.21 -10.48 -12.41
CA VAL A 257 11.34 -9.49 -11.80
C VAL A 257 10.58 -10.11 -10.63
N ALA A 258 10.45 -9.36 -9.53
CA ALA A 258 9.68 -9.77 -8.37
C ALA A 258 8.50 -8.80 -8.12
N TYR A 259 7.57 -9.25 -7.28
CA TYR A 259 6.42 -8.48 -6.80
C TYR A 259 6.68 -8.11 -5.34
N ASP A 260 6.81 -6.82 -5.07
CA ASP A 260 7.02 -6.29 -3.74
C ASP A 260 5.81 -5.45 -3.32
N PHE A 261 5.53 -5.40 -2.02
CA PHE A 261 4.38 -4.67 -1.52
C PHE A 261 4.53 -4.27 -0.05
N THR A 262 3.83 -3.21 0.33
CA THR A 262 3.58 -2.90 1.74
C THR A 262 2.14 -3.27 2.09
N PRO A 263 1.89 -3.99 3.19
CA PRO A 263 0.52 -4.34 3.57
C PRO A 263 -0.31 -3.11 3.94
N ASN A 264 0.36 -2.06 4.40
CA ASN A 264 -0.30 -0.79 4.73
C ASN A 264 0.73 0.33 4.78
N TRP A 265 0.37 1.50 4.25
CA TRP A 265 1.16 2.71 4.49
C TRP A 265 1.06 3.13 5.96
N SER A 266 2.10 3.75 6.50
CA SER A 266 2.05 4.26 7.88
C SER A 266 1.08 5.44 8.04
N THR A 267 0.77 6.11 6.94
CA THR A 267 -0.04 7.33 6.95
C THR A 267 -1.37 7.17 6.20
N GLY A 268 -1.76 5.94 5.86
CA GLY A 268 -2.98 5.68 5.11
C GLY A 268 -3.57 4.32 5.40
N ASN A 269 -4.81 4.11 4.96
CA ASN A 269 -5.56 2.89 5.25
C ASN A 269 -5.41 1.78 4.19
N ASN A 270 -4.52 1.98 3.23
CA ASN A 270 -4.33 1.04 2.12
C ASN A 270 -2.87 0.58 2.03
N GLY A 271 -2.67 -0.58 1.45
CA GLY A 271 -1.36 -1.06 1.03
C GLY A 271 -1.00 -0.56 -0.37
N HIS A 272 0.17 -0.95 -0.84
CA HIS A 272 0.64 -0.64 -2.19
C HIS A 272 1.52 -1.76 -2.71
N SER A 273 1.59 -1.89 -4.04
CA SER A 273 2.40 -2.90 -4.70
C SER A 273 3.20 -2.28 -5.84
N TRP A 274 4.39 -2.83 -6.06
CA TRP A 274 5.29 -2.44 -7.15
C TRP A 274 6.12 -3.64 -7.56
N ASN A 275 6.96 -3.47 -8.56
CA ASN A 275 7.87 -4.53 -8.99
C ASN A 275 9.31 -4.13 -8.73
N THR A 276 10.20 -5.13 -8.71
CA THR A 276 11.64 -4.93 -8.71
C THR A 276 12.27 -5.82 -9.77
N VAL A 277 13.31 -5.31 -10.42
CA VAL A 277 14.16 -6.12 -11.30
C VAL A 277 15.48 -6.38 -10.60
N TYR A 278 15.90 -7.64 -10.52
CA TYR A 278 17.13 -8.04 -9.85
C TYR A 278 18.34 -7.79 -10.77
N THR A 279 19.36 -7.12 -10.23
CA THR A 279 20.64 -6.90 -10.90
C THR A 279 21.78 -7.33 -9.98
N THR A 280 22.84 -7.89 -10.51
CA THR A 280 24.02 -8.29 -9.71
C THR A 280 24.68 -7.08 -9.06
N ARG A 281 24.72 -5.94 -9.76
CA ARG A 281 25.45 -4.75 -9.30
C ARG A 281 24.70 -3.93 -8.25
N PHE A 282 23.38 -3.83 -8.38
CA PHE A 282 22.57 -2.91 -7.58
C PHE A 282 21.50 -3.61 -6.74
N GLY A 283 21.44 -4.94 -6.81
CA GLY A 283 20.37 -5.70 -6.15
C GLY A 283 19.04 -5.48 -6.85
N ASN A 284 17.98 -5.41 -6.10
CA ASN A 284 16.62 -5.21 -6.60
C ASN A 284 16.34 -3.73 -6.82
N LEU A 285 16.00 -3.36 -8.05
CA LEU A 285 15.67 -1.98 -8.43
C LEU A 285 14.16 -1.87 -8.67
N GLU A 286 13.53 -1.03 -7.87
CA GLU A 286 12.07 -0.85 -7.90
C GLU A 286 11.56 -0.09 -9.11
N PHE A 287 10.31 -0.34 -9.46
CA PHE A 287 9.56 0.42 -10.46
C PHE A 287 8.06 0.15 -10.31
N ALA A 288 7.25 1.11 -10.68
CA ALA A 288 5.80 0.92 -10.78
C ALA A 288 5.45 0.65 -12.24
N PRO A 289 5.01 -0.56 -12.60
CA PRO A 289 4.72 -0.87 -14.00
C PRO A 289 3.69 0.10 -14.55
N HIS A 290 3.76 0.41 -15.85
CA HIS A 290 2.95 1.40 -16.55
C HIS A 290 3.30 2.87 -16.21
N THR A 291 4.04 3.17 -15.14
CA THR A 291 4.29 4.56 -14.72
C THR A 291 5.77 4.92 -14.64
N THR A 292 6.59 4.14 -13.94
CA THR A 292 8.02 4.45 -13.78
C THR A 292 8.88 3.29 -14.26
N ASP A 293 10.12 3.58 -14.63
CA ASP A 293 11.08 2.59 -15.10
C ASP A 293 11.98 2.08 -13.96
N PRO A 294 12.56 0.88 -14.10
CA PRO A 294 13.43 0.29 -13.08
C PRO A 294 14.51 1.27 -12.59
N GLY A 295 14.65 1.38 -11.28
CA GLY A 295 15.55 2.32 -10.61
C GLY A 295 14.95 3.67 -10.31
N THR A 296 13.67 3.88 -10.63
CA THR A 296 12.97 5.12 -10.29
C THR A 296 12.12 4.92 -9.05
N VAL A 297 12.50 5.58 -7.97
CA VAL A 297 11.71 5.55 -6.73
C VAL A 297 10.36 6.21 -6.98
N HIS A 298 9.28 5.50 -6.74
CA HIS A 298 7.95 5.99 -7.07
C HIS A 298 7.13 6.44 -5.84
N TYR A 299 7.70 6.32 -4.63
CA TYR A 299 7.03 6.74 -3.39
C TYR A 299 8.05 7.37 -2.41
N PRO A 300 8.80 8.40 -2.82
CA PRO A 300 9.92 8.91 -2.01
C PRO A 300 9.50 9.52 -0.66
N TYR A 301 8.24 9.81 -0.47
CA TYR A 301 7.74 10.54 0.68
C TYR A 301 6.77 9.76 1.58
N LEU A 302 6.33 8.58 1.16
CA LEU A 302 5.43 7.78 1.99
C LEU A 302 6.20 6.95 3.01
N LYS A 303 5.71 6.94 4.23
CA LYS A 303 6.28 6.14 5.31
C LYS A 303 5.84 4.70 5.14
N VAL A 304 6.80 3.81 4.92
CA VAL A 304 6.56 2.39 4.72
C VAL A 304 6.96 1.65 5.99
N PRO A 305 6.03 0.99 6.68
CA PRO A 305 6.38 0.28 7.91
C PRO A 305 7.10 -1.04 7.65
N LYS A 306 6.71 -1.74 6.58
CA LYS A 306 7.28 -3.03 6.16
C LYS A 306 7.10 -3.22 4.67
N ILE A 307 8.10 -3.88 4.04
CA ILE A 307 8.05 -4.27 2.64
C ILE A 307 8.24 -5.78 2.54
N PHE A 308 7.34 -6.42 1.83
CA PHE A 308 7.39 -7.86 1.59
C PHE A 308 7.55 -8.14 0.10
N ARG A 309 8.31 -9.20 -0.20
CA ARG A 309 8.45 -9.76 -1.55
C ARG A 309 7.69 -11.07 -1.64
N ASN A 310 6.92 -11.24 -2.71
CA ASN A 310 6.31 -12.52 -3.03
C ASN A 310 7.40 -13.47 -3.52
N VAL A 311 7.50 -14.65 -2.89
CA VAL A 311 8.55 -15.65 -3.13
C VAL A 311 7.93 -17.04 -3.33
N TYR A 312 8.69 -17.96 -3.95
CA TYR A 312 8.25 -19.35 -4.11
C TYR A 312 8.47 -20.16 -2.80
N LYS A 313 9.62 -19.96 -2.17
CA LYS A 313 9.95 -20.66 -0.92
C LYS A 313 9.10 -20.14 0.24
N PRO A 314 8.36 -21.00 0.98
CA PRO A 314 7.59 -20.54 2.13
C PRO A 314 8.48 -19.90 3.20
N ASN A 315 8.00 -18.85 3.81
CA ASN A 315 8.67 -18.16 4.90
C ASN A 315 8.68 -19.04 6.15
N GLU A 316 9.86 -19.47 6.57
CA GLU A 316 10.03 -20.36 7.73
C GLU A 316 9.52 -19.75 9.04
N GLU A 317 9.60 -18.45 9.19
CA GLU A 317 9.07 -17.75 10.36
C GLU A 317 7.55 -17.74 10.36
N TYR A 318 6.95 -17.56 9.19
CA TYR A 318 5.50 -17.67 9.05
C TYR A 318 5.02 -19.09 9.38
N LEU A 319 5.72 -20.12 8.91
CA LEU A 319 5.34 -21.51 9.18
C LEU A 319 5.25 -21.82 10.67
N LYS A 320 6.06 -21.15 11.50
CA LYS A 320 6.02 -21.30 12.96
C LYS A 320 4.74 -20.77 13.58
N ILE A 321 4.11 -19.78 12.95
CA ILE A 321 2.86 -19.17 13.45
C ILE A 321 1.63 -19.61 12.63
N ALA A 322 1.81 -20.39 11.57
CA ALA A 322 0.73 -20.76 10.64
C ALA A 322 -0.44 -21.49 11.31
N THR A 323 -0.15 -22.21 12.42
CA THR A 323 -1.15 -22.95 13.18
C THR A 323 -1.84 -22.10 14.26
N GLU A 324 -1.50 -20.84 14.38
CA GLU A 324 -2.07 -19.98 15.42
C GLU A 324 -3.54 -19.65 15.16
N LYS A 325 -4.26 -19.46 16.24
CA LYS A 325 -5.70 -19.22 16.24
C LYS A 325 -6.10 -17.98 15.45
N TYR A 326 -5.23 -16.99 15.42
CA TYR A 326 -5.50 -15.74 14.69
C TYR A 326 -4.24 -15.21 14.01
N ILE A 327 -4.33 -15.06 12.70
CA ILE A 327 -3.35 -14.34 11.89
C ILE A 327 -4.11 -13.24 11.14
N PRO A 328 -3.67 -11.98 11.20
CA PRO A 328 -4.34 -10.89 10.48
C PRO A 328 -4.44 -11.19 8.97
N PRO A 329 -5.59 -10.88 8.34
CA PRO A 329 -5.79 -11.25 6.92
C PRO A 329 -4.70 -10.80 5.96
N LYS A 330 -4.19 -9.59 6.10
CA LYS A 330 -3.13 -9.04 5.24
C LYS A 330 -1.78 -9.76 5.40
N LEU A 331 -1.59 -10.50 6.50
CA LEU A 331 -0.38 -11.28 6.78
C LEU A 331 -0.62 -12.79 6.63
N ARG A 332 -1.79 -13.19 6.12
CA ARG A 332 -2.16 -14.60 5.97
C ARG A 332 -1.65 -15.14 4.63
N ASN A 333 -0.34 -15.03 4.43
CA ASN A 333 0.35 -15.51 3.23
C ASN A 333 1.74 -15.99 3.65
N MET A 334 2.03 -17.27 3.42
CA MET A 334 3.33 -17.84 3.79
C MET A 334 4.41 -17.60 2.72
N PHE A 335 4.04 -17.12 1.54
CA PHE A 335 4.96 -16.87 0.42
C PHE A 335 5.41 -15.42 0.38
N ILE A 336 5.66 -14.83 1.54
CA ILE A 336 6.16 -13.46 1.66
C ILE A 336 7.41 -13.42 2.50
N GLN A 337 8.43 -12.74 2.01
CA GLN A 337 9.68 -12.51 2.71
C GLN A 337 9.82 -11.01 3.02
N ASP A 338 10.27 -10.69 4.23
CA ASP A 338 10.55 -9.30 4.63
C ASP A 338 11.83 -8.84 3.92
N VAL A 339 11.68 -7.86 3.04
CA VAL A 339 12.78 -7.25 2.28
C VAL A 339 12.97 -5.77 2.63
N THR A 340 12.42 -5.31 3.74
CA THR A 340 12.49 -3.89 4.14
C THR A 340 13.93 -3.37 4.14
N ALA A 341 14.89 -4.20 4.58
CA ALA A 341 16.30 -3.81 4.64
C ALA A 341 16.97 -3.61 3.27
N GLU A 342 16.36 -4.10 2.18
CA GLU A 342 16.85 -3.82 0.82
C GLU A 342 16.53 -2.38 0.39
N TYR A 343 15.48 -1.80 0.97
CA TYR A 343 14.96 -0.48 0.59
C TYR A 343 15.45 0.64 1.49
N MET A 344 15.65 0.35 2.77
CA MET A 344 15.95 1.39 3.75
C MET A 344 16.74 0.83 4.94
N PRO A 345 17.54 1.66 5.61
CA PRO A 345 18.19 1.25 6.85
C PRO A 345 17.18 0.83 7.91
N THR A 346 17.43 -0.27 8.59
CA THR A 346 16.52 -0.85 9.59
C THR A 346 17.22 -1.01 10.93
N ILE A 347 16.46 -1.10 12.01
CA ILE A 347 16.96 -1.40 13.36
C ILE A 347 16.11 -2.48 14.01
N ASP A 348 16.74 -3.28 14.85
CA ASP A 348 16.05 -4.28 15.67
C ASP A 348 15.58 -3.64 16.97
N ILE A 349 14.33 -3.87 17.32
CA ILE A 349 13.77 -3.42 18.60
C ILE A 349 13.32 -4.63 19.41
N ARG A 350 13.72 -4.64 20.68
CA ARG A 350 13.29 -5.65 21.64
C ARG A 350 12.30 -5.03 22.61
N ILE A 351 11.13 -5.61 22.70
CA ILE A 351 10.05 -5.14 23.56
C ILE A 351 9.73 -6.26 24.57
N SER A 352 9.78 -5.92 25.86
CA SER A 352 9.35 -6.81 26.92
C SER A 352 7.83 -6.74 27.06
N LEU A 353 7.16 -7.88 26.89
CA LEU A 353 5.71 -7.94 27.12
C LEU A 353 5.42 -7.95 28.60
N GLN A 354 4.43 -7.17 29.04
CA GLN A 354 4.02 -7.13 30.45
C GLN A 354 3.27 -8.40 30.87
N GLU A 355 2.58 -9.02 29.91
CA GLU A 355 1.87 -10.28 30.16
C GLU A 355 2.42 -11.38 29.26
N SER A 356 2.46 -12.59 29.78
CA SER A 356 2.85 -13.75 28.99
C SER A 356 1.77 -14.08 27.93
N LEU A 357 2.20 -14.36 26.73
CA LEU A 357 1.30 -14.81 25.67
C LEU A 357 0.75 -16.19 26.01
N LYS A 358 -0.52 -16.41 25.72
CA LYS A 358 -1.14 -17.74 25.85
C LYS A 358 -0.66 -18.61 24.68
N SER A 359 -0.70 -19.92 24.90
CA SER A 359 -0.37 -20.87 23.83
C SER A 359 -1.26 -20.63 22.60
N GLY A 360 -0.66 -20.58 21.42
CA GLY A 360 -1.34 -20.30 20.17
C GLY A 360 -1.57 -18.81 19.89
N GLN A 361 -0.80 -17.93 20.52
CA GLN A 361 -0.84 -16.49 20.28
C GLN A 361 0.54 -15.96 19.95
N SER A 362 0.66 -15.19 18.90
CA SER A 362 1.85 -14.42 18.57
C SER A 362 1.60 -12.92 18.75
N PRO A 363 2.63 -12.16 19.13
CA PRO A 363 2.51 -10.71 19.13
C PRO A 363 2.58 -10.17 17.69
N PHE A 364 1.88 -9.09 17.43
CA PHE A 364 1.93 -8.39 16.16
C PHE A 364 2.30 -6.94 16.38
N ILE A 365 3.07 -6.39 15.46
CA ILE A 365 3.32 -4.95 15.39
C ILE A 365 2.24 -4.37 14.50
N ALA A 366 1.63 -3.28 14.95
CA ALA A 366 0.59 -2.60 14.21
C ALA A 366 0.92 -1.11 14.07
N ILE A 367 0.48 -0.54 12.98
CA ILE A 367 0.47 0.91 12.75
C ILE A 367 -0.97 1.40 12.84
N TYR A 368 -1.14 2.69 13.11
CA TYR A 368 -2.45 3.32 13.05
C TYR A 368 -2.68 3.84 11.63
N ASP A 369 -3.70 3.30 10.95
CA ASP A 369 -3.93 3.56 9.52
C ASP A 369 -4.93 4.70 9.28
N GLY A 370 -5.18 5.51 10.30
CA GLY A 370 -6.18 6.57 10.26
C GLY A 370 -7.57 6.14 10.75
N ASN A 371 -7.80 4.84 10.89
CA ASN A 371 -9.06 4.30 11.41
C ASN A 371 -8.84 3.29 12.53
N ASN A 372 -7.87 2.38 12.33
CA ASN A 372 -7.65 1.25 13.23
C ASN A 372 -6.16 0.96 13.38
N TRP A 373 -5.83 0.20 14.41
CA TRP A 373 -4.51 -0.42 14.54
C TRP A 373 -4.43 -1.60 13.58
N THR A 374 -3.64 -1.47 12.53
CA THR A 374 -3.51 -2.48 11.47
C THR A 374 -2.18 -3.21 11.61
N PRO A 375 -2.20 -4.52 11.87
CA PRO A 375 -0.97 -5.30 11.99
C PRO A 375 -0.19 -5.33 10.68
N VAL A 376 1.13 -5.12 10.77
CA VAL A 376 2.03 -5.08 9.61
C VAL A 376 3.16 -6.11 9.68
N TYR A 377 3.39 -6.73 10.87
CA TYR A 377 4.39 -7.78 11.02
C TYR A 377 4.13 -8.60 12.29
N TRP A 378 4.57 -9.86 12.27
CA TRP A 378 4.54 -10.73 13.47
C TRP A 378 5.86 -10.60 14.24
N GLY A 379 5.81 -10.83 15.58
CA GLY A 379 6.96 -10.87 16.45
C GLY A 379 7.27 -12.28 16.93
N LYS A 380 8.50 -12.49 17.27
CA LYS A 380 8.93 -13.70 18.02
C LYS A 380 8.89 -13.38 19.50
N UNK A 381 8.86 -14.27 20.00
CA UNK A 381 8.92 -14.16 21.24
C UNK A 381 9.89 -13.31 21.74
N LEU A 382 10.90 -13.31 21.21
CA LEU A 382 11.79 -12.16 21.18
C LEU A 382 11.34 -11.26 20.04
N VAL A 383 10.69 -10.19 20.30
CA VAL A 383 10.19 -9.30 19.24
C VAL A 383 11.34 -8.43 18.73
N VAL A 384 11.78 -8.71 17.51
CA VAL A 384 12.78 -7.91 16.80
C VAL A 384 12.05 -7.11 15.75
N MET A 385 12.11 -5.79 15.88
CA MET A 385 11.46 -4.84 14.95
C MET A 385 12.52 -4.07 14.16
N TRP A 386 12.22 -3.84 12.89
CA TRP A 386 13.13 -3.14 11.97
C TRP A 386 12.53 -1.80 11.58
N PHE A 387 13.29 -0.71 11.75
CA PHE A 387 12.87 0.65 11.37
C PHE A 387 13.96 1.35 10.59
N SER A 388 13.56 2.24 9.72
CA SER A 388 14.50 3.11 9.01
C SER A 388 15.21 4.06 9.98
N LYS A 389 16.49 4.22 9.78
CA LYS A 389 17.35 5.12 10.55
C LYS A 389 17.12 6.61 10.22
N GLU A 390 16.49 6.89 9.10
CA GLU A 390 16.36 8.25 8.56
C GLU A 390 14.99 8.88 8.78
N TRP A 391 14.11 8.22 9.54
CA TRP A 391 12.76 8.72 9.74
C TRP A 391 12.69 9.71 10.89
N ASP A 392 12.29 10.90 10.56
CA ASP A 392 11.85 11.88 11.57
C ASP A 392 10.51 11.55 12.20
N UNK A 393 9.85 10.59 11.76
CA UNK A 393 8.74 10.23 12.30
C UNK A 393 8.62 8.86 12.30
N ILE A 394 8.83 8.45 13.16
CA ILE A 394 8.53 7.02 13.28
C ILE A 394 7.02 6.84 13.36
N PRO A 395 6.44 5.96 12.55
CA PRO A 395 5.02 5.66 12.70
C PRO A 395 4.73 5.15 14.12
N VAL A 396 3.64 5.56 14.70
CA VAL A 396 3.22 5.05 15.99
C VAL A 396 2.89 3.57 15.84
N ILE A 397 3.59 2.75 16.56
CA ILE A 397 3.50 1.30 16.42
C ILE A 397 2.96 0.70 17.72
N SER A 398 1.97 -0.16 17.60
CA SER A 398 1.39 -0.88 18.71
C SER A 398 1.50 -2.38 18.50
N PRO A 399 1.86 -3.16 19.53
CA PRO A 399 1.70 -4.61 19.49
C PRO A 399 0.20 -4.91 19.48
N TRP A 400 -0.31 -5.39 18.37
CA TRP A 400 -1.74 -5.58 18.20
C TRP A 400 -2.27 -6.66 19.09
N ARG A 401 -3.28 -6.23 19.77
CA ARG A 401 -4.07 -6.92 20.69
C ARG A 401 -3.48 -7.98 21.49
N MET A 402 -3.23 -7.77 22.43
CA MET A 402 -3.35 -8.71 23.44
C MET A 402 -2.55 -8.19 24.56
N THR A 403 -2.75 -6.96 24.87
CA THR A 403 -2.43 -6.45 26.17
C THR A 403 -1.20 -5.56 26.30
N LEU A 404 -0.51 -5.23 25.20
CA LEU A 404 0.55 -4.23 25.38
C LEU A 404 0.69 -3.30 24.21
N MET A 405 0.66 -2.03 24.50
CA MET A 405 0.94 -0.98 23.56
C MET A 405 2.32 -0.41 23.81
N ALA A 406 3.21 -0.54 22.86
CA ALA A 406 4.49 0.14 22.87
C ALA A 406 4.44 1.27 21.85
N MET A 407 4.52 2.50 22.33
CA MET A 407 4.61 3.67 21.45
C MET A 407 6.05 4.12 21.41
N LEU A 408 6.56 4.27 20.19
CA LEU A 408 7.90 4.76 19.94
C LEU A 408 7.83 6.19 19.42
N PHE A 409 8.39 7.09 20.16
CA PHE A 409 8.51 8.48 19.79
C PHE A 409 9.98 8.82 19.58
N ARG A 410 10.26 9.59 18.55
CA ARG A 410 11.56 10.21 18.38
C ARG A 410 11.45 11.70 18.60
N SER A 411 12.14 12.19 19.60
CA SER A 411 12.37 13.61 19.80
C SER A 411 13.87 13.79 19.95
N ALA A 412 14.47 14.61 19.08
CA ALA A 412 15.86 15.06 19.17
C ALA A 412 16.86 14.00 19.64
N ASN A 413 17.07 12.95 18.83
CA ASN A 413 18.07 11.90 19.06
C ASN A 413 17.80 10.94 20.22
N ARG A 414 16.58 10.89 20.75
CA ARG A 414 16.22 9.91 21.79
C ARG A 414 14.93 9.16 21.41
N PHE A 415 14.95 7.85 21.64
CA PHE A 415 13.76 7.01 21.50
C PHE A 415 13.04 6.95 22.85
N TRP A 416 11.76 7.26 22.87
CA TRP A 416 10.92 7.14 24.06
C TRP A 416 9.93 6.01 23.87
N LEU A 417 9.99 5.04 24.74
CA LEU A 417 8.97 4.00 24.83
C LEU A 417 7.96 4.46 25.90
N LEU A 418 6.78 4.88 25.46
CA LEU A 418 5.78 5.36 26.42
C LEU A 418 5.04 4.16 27.01
N LEU A 419 5.59 3.65 28.11
CA LEU A 419 5.03 2.52 28.87
C LEU A 419 4.48 2.97 30.24
N ARG A 420 4.13 4.25 30.43
CA ARG A 420 3.66 4.71 31.72
C ARG A 420 2.25 5.27 31.66
N SER A 421 1.50 5.00 32.72
CA SER A 421 0.24 5.68 32.97
C SER A 421 0.45 7.19 33.05
N ILE A 422 -0.35 7.92 32.32
CA ILE A 422 -0.28 9.37 32.21
C ILE A 422 -0.97 9.98 33.42
N SER A 423 -0.35 9.88 34.61
CA SER A 423 -1.00 10.36 35.83
C SER A 423 -0.73 11.82 36.17
N ASN A 424 0.12 12.56 35.42
CA ASN A 424 0.49 13.96 35.76
C ASN A 424 0.82 14.79 34.50
N LEU A 425 -0.13 14.95 33.61
CA LEU A 425 0.05 15.83 32.44
C LEU A 425 -0.65 17.17 32.62
N UNK A 426 -0.04 18.18 32.39
CA UNK A 426 -0.56 19.30 32.48
C UNK A 426 -1.45 19.40 31.44
N ASN A 427 -2.32 20.02 31.66
CA ASN A 427 -3.32 20.35 30.67
C ASN A 427 -2.98 21.64 29.94
N GLN A 428 -3.27 21.67 28.68
CA GLN A 428 -3.04 22.82 27.79
C GLN A 428 -4.28 23.08 26.94
N THR A 429 -4.33 24.25 26.34
CA THR A 429 -5.31 24.56 25.31
C THR A 429 -4.68 24.26 23.95
N LEU A 430 -5.34 23.43 23.17
CA LEU A 430 -4.86 22.99 21.87
C LEU A 430 -5.76 23.56 20.76
N GLN A 431 -5.17 24.39 19.91
CA GLN A 431 -5.83 24.87 18.71
C GLN A 431 -5.41 23.96 17.53
N LEU A 432 -6.35 23.18 17.05
CA LEU A 432 -6.12 22.28 15.96
C LEU A 432 -6.45 22.93 14.63
N PHE A 433 -5.39 23.28 13.91
CA PHE A 433 -5.44 23.41 12.48
C PHE A 433 -4.98 22.06 11.94
N VAL A 434 -5.85 21.31 11.34
CA VAL A 434 -5.36 20.09 10.71
C VAL A 434 -4.50 20.52 9.53
N ARG A 435 -3.21 20.39 9.68
CA ARG A 435 -2.29 20.62 8.57
C ARG A 435 -2.56 19.62 7.46
N SER A 436 -2.61 20.13 6.27
CA SER A 436 -2.69 19.32 5.06
C SER A 436 -1.40 18.52 4.76
N ASP A 437 -0.51 18.48 5.72
CA ASP A 437 0.76 17.74 5.60
C ASP A 437 0.57 16.21 5.67
N UNK A 438 -0.44 15.73 6.00
CA UNK A 438 -0.72 14.69 5.97
C UNK A 438 -1.02 14.26 4.91
N ILE A 439 -0.31 14.13 4.18
CA ILE A 439 -0.56 13.86 2.79
C ILE A 439 -0.56 12.36 2.58
N GLU A 440 -1.66 11.88 2.11
CA GLU A 440 -1.85 10.45 1.94
C GLU A 440 -1.40 9.93 0.60
N ASN A 441 -1.06 10.78 -0.33
CA ASN A 441 -0.70 10.36 -1.68
C ASN A 441 0.62 10.99 -2.13
N ILE A 442 1.50 10.16 -2.52
CA ILE A 442 2.89 10.42 -2.91
C ILE A 442 3.08 11.33 -4.10
N LEU A 443 2.19 11.24 -5.02
CA LEU A 443 2.14 12.18 -6.14
C LEU A 443 2.08 13.61 -5.67
N TRP A 444 1.86 13.79 -4.36
CA TRP A 444 1.48 15.06 -3.80
C TRP A 444 2.64 15.88 -3.21
N GLU A 445 3.77 15.31 -2.77
CA GLU A 445 4.80 16.23 -2.23
C GLU A 445 5.54 17.00 -3.31
N THR A 446 5.89 16.41 -4.42
CA THR A 446 6.40 17.16 -5.57
C THR A 446 5.29 18.03 -6.16
N MET A 447 4.07 17.53 -6.19
CA MET A 447 2.89 18.27 -6.61
C MET A 447 2.46 19.30 -5.56
N TYR A 448 2.67 19.03 -4.26
CA TYR A 448 2.39 20.00 -3.19
C TYR A 448 3.35 21.19 -3.22
N PHE A 449 4.61 20.97 -3.45
CA PHE A 449 5.55 22.06 -3.66
C PHE A 449 5.15 22.89 -4.89
N LEU A 450 4.54 22.24 -5.85
CA LEU A 450 3.95 22.90 -7.02
C LEU A 450 2.55 23.48 -6.73
N LEU A 451 1.77 22.84 -5.86
CA LEU A 451 0.45 23.29 -5.42
C LEU A 451 0.53 24.42 -4.38
N GLU A 452 1.61 24.48 -3.60
CA GLU A 452 1.88 25.57 -2.68
C GLU A 452 1.84 26.95 -3.34
N LYS A 453 2.23 27.01 -4.59
CA LYS A 453 2.21 28.25 -5.37
C LYS A 453 0.82 28.56 -5.93
N LYS A 454 -0.16 27.67 -5.80
CA LYS A 454 -1.38 27.74 -6.63
C LYS A 454 -2.56 28.47 -5.99
N ILE A 455 -2.65 28.55 -4.68
CA ILE A 455 -3.67 29.38 -4.01
C ILE A 455 -3.11 30.73 -3.61
N THR A 456 -1.81 30.80 -3.43
CA THR A 456 -1.07 32.00 -3.05
C THR A 456 -1.35 33.16 -4.04
N GLY A 457 -1.87 34.25 -3.52
CA GLY A 457 -2.18 35.40 -4.35
C GLY A 457 -3.56 35.36 -5.03
N GLY A 458 -4.37 34.37 -4.71
CA GLY A 458 -5.76 34.34 -5.14
C GLY A 458 -6.52 35.56 -4.61
N ILE A 459 -7.44 36.10 -5.40
CA ILE A 459 -8.06 37.40 -5.12
C ILE A 459 -9.56 37.22 -4.88
N ILE A 460 -10.06 37.87 -3.85
CA ILE A 460 -11.51 38.03 -3.58
C ILE A 460 -11.93 39.38 -4.08
N GLU A 461 -12.92 39.40 -4.96
CA GLU A 461 -13.43 40.59 -5.58
C GLU A 461 -14.96 40.67 -5.47
N THR A 462 -15.47 41.85 -5.61
CA THR A 462 -16.92 42.15 -5.67
C THR A 462 -17.26 42.94 -6.94
N SER A 463 -18.53 42.88 -7.31
CA SER A 463 -19.07 43.69 -8.43
C SER A 463 -20.51 44.08 -8.14
N GLU A 464 -20.95 45.16 -8.81
CA GLU A 464 -22.35 45.60 -8.79
C GLU A 464 -23.19 44.81 -9.81
N ASN A 465 -22.56 44.15 -10.78
CA ASN A 465 -23.26 43.38 -11.80
C ASN A 465 -22.78 41.95 -11.90
N ARG A 466 -23.63 41.13 -12.49
CA ARG A 466 -23.42 39.66 -12.61
C ARG A 466 -22.29 39.29 -13.56
N GLU A 467 -21.94 40.15 -14.46
CA GLU A 467 -20.91 39.91 -15.49
C GLU A 467 -19.51 40.22 -15.00
N PHE A 468 -19.39 40.91 -13.87
CA PHE A 468 -18.10 41.32 -13.27
C PHE A 468 -17.33 42.28 -14.23
N ASP A 469 -18.04 43.13 -14.95
CA ASP A 469 -17.43 44.12 -15.89
C ASP A 469 -16.53 45.11 -15.15
N HIS A 470 -16.87 45.45 -13.92
CA HIS A 470 -16.08 46.32 -13.05
C HIS A 470 -15.99 45.63 -11.69
N THR A 471 -14.76 45.24 -11.28
CA THR A 471 -14.52 44.60 -10.02
C THR A 471 -13.80 45.50 -9.03
N LYS A 472 -14.06 45.27 -7.77
CA LYS A 472 -13.32 45.90 -6.67
C LYS A 472 -12.66 44.77 -5.85
N LYS A 473 -11.35 44.80 -5.79
CA LYS A 473 -10.59 43.88 -4.95
C LYS A 473 -10.88 44.14 -3.46
N ILE A 474 -11.31 43.12 -2.74
CA ILE A 474 -11.64 43.19 -1.31
C ILE A 474 -10.50 42.57 -0.49
N ALA A 475 -9.96 41.45 -0.95
CA ALA A 475 -8.90 40.76 -0.21
C ALA A 475 -8.01 39.97 -1.15
N GLU A 476 -6.84 39.58 -0.63
CA GLU A 476 -5.94 38.66 -1.30
C GLU A 476 -5.60 37.53 -0.32
N LEU A 477 -5.59 36.31 -0.78
CA LEU A 477 -5.23 35.17 0.05
C LEU A 477 -3.74 35.27 0.41
N PRO A 478 -3.38 35.03 1.69
CA PRO A 478 -2.00 35.22 2.15
C PRO A 478 -0.99 34.37 1.37
N GLN A 479 0.16 34.97 1.08
CA GLN A 479 1.26 34.28 0.42
C GLN A 479 1.99 33.36 1.40
N GLY A 480 2.40 32.19 0.94
CA GLY A 480 3.23 31.26 1.70
C GLY A 480 2.48 30.47 2.77
N ASN A 481 1.18 30.54 2.80
CA ASN A 481 0.40 29.80 3.80
C ASN A 481 -0.01 28.44 3.23
N LEU A 482 0.59 27.38 3.77
CA LEU A 482 0.37 26.00 3.33
C LEU A 482 -0.94 25.38 3.79
N THR A 483 -1.65 26.09 4.67
CA THR A 483 -2.81 25.53 5.35
C THR A 483 -4.10 26.21 4.89
N ASN A 484 -5.21 25.65 5.28
CA ASN A 484 -6.50 26.33 5.21
C ASN A 484 -6.41 27.66 5.93
N GLY A 485 -7.18 28.61 5.52
CA GLY A 485 -7.06 29.94 6.13
C GLY A 485 -8.38 30.68 6.21
N THR A 486 -8.32 31.75 7.03
CA THR A 486 -9.43 32.67 7.17
C THR A 486 -8.91 34.09 6.93
N VAL A 487 -9.60 34.82 6.07
CA VAL A 487 -9.34 36.23 5.78
C VAL A 487 -10.48 37.05 6.40
N PHE A 488 -10.14 37.95 7.30
CA PHE A 488 -11.09 38.87 7.91
C PHE A 488 -11.22 40.11 7.04
N LEU A 489 -12.43 40.54 6.83
CA LEU A 489 -12.73 41.68 5.95
C LEU A 489 -13.14 42.90 6.76
N ASP A 490 -12.77 44.07 6.27
CA ASP A 490 -13.21 45.32 6.88
C ASP A 490 -14.72 45.50 6.69
N LYS A 491 -15.41 45.83 7.77
CA LYS A 491 -16.85 45.99 7.80
C LYS A 491 -17.25 47.22 6.99
N ASN A 492 -17.79 47.11 5.81
CA ASN A 492 -18.49 48.17 5.08
C ASN A 492 -18.66 47.92 3.59
N ALA A 493 -18.71 46.64 3.22
CA ALA A 493 -18.84 46.30 1.82
C ALA A 493 -20.08 45.41 1.60
N GLU A 494 -21.24 46.02 1.37
CA GLU A 494 -22.44 45.29 0.98
C GLU A 494 -22.46 45.11 -0.55
N TYR A 495 -22.23 43.85 -0.98
CA TYR A 495 -22.29 43.51 -2.40
C TYR A 495 -23.12 42.25 -2.60
N ARG A 496 -23.85 42.21 -3.73
CA ARG A 496 -24.58 41.01 -4.13
C ARG A 496 -23.69 39.99 -4.82
N TYR A 497 -22.72 40.45 -5.63
CA TYR A 497 -21.89 39.59 -6.48
C TYR A 497 -20.45 39.56 -5.94
N TRP A 498 -19.96 38.36 -5.67
CA TRP A 498 -18.62 38.13 -5.17
C TRP A 498 -17.93 37.12 -6.09
N ARG A 499 -16.62 37.18 -6.24
CA ARG A 499 -15.90 36.15 -6.96
C ARG A 499 -14.53 35.85 -6.30
N PHE A 500 -14.11 34.63 -6.49
CA PHE A 500 -12.75 34.21 -6.25
C PHE A 500 -12.05 34.11 -7.58
N THR A 501 -10.87 34.73 -7.73
CA THR A 501 -10.02 34.69 -8.93
C THR A 501 -8.70 34.03 -8.54
N SER A 502 -8.27 33.00 -9.27
CA SER A 502 -6.99 32.34 -9.03
C SER A 502 -5.81 33.23 -9.44
N SER A 503 -4.62 32.96 -8.90
CA SER A 503 -3.42 33.70 -9.31
C SER A 503 -2.97 33.33 -10.73
N ASP A 504 -2.30 34.24 -11.39
CA ASP A 504 -2.13 34.29 -12.86
C ASP A 504 -1.35 33.16 -13.53
N THR A 505 -0.53 32.42 -12.82
CA THR A 505 0.48 31.57 -13.48
C THR A 505 0.37 30.09 -13.22
N SER A 506 -0.55 29.65 -12.37
CA SER A 506 -0.59 28.26 -11.95
C SER A 506 -2.02 27.75 -11.76
N GLN A 507 -2.17 26.45 -11.74
CA GLN A 507 -3.44 25.79 -11.46
C GLN A 507 -3.83 26.01 -9.99
N CYS A 508 -5.06 26.43 -9.74
CA CYS A 508 -5.64 26.57 -8.40
C CYS A 508 -6.49 25.36 -8.09
N ASP A 509 -6.24 24.70 -6.96
CA ASP A 509 -7.05 23.57 -6.48
C ASP A 509 -7.63 23.91 -5.11
N MET A 510 -8.89 24.32 -5.08
CA MET A 510 -9.61 24.70 -3.87
C MET A 510 -10.77 23.73 -3.62
N ALA A 511 -10.79 23.10 -2.45
CA ALA A 511 -11.88 22.19 -2.09
C ALA A 511 -13.12 22.96 -1.66
N GLU A 512 -12.96 23.95 -0.79
CA GLU A 512 -14.11 24.68 -0.24
C GLU A 512 -13.80 26.15 -0.01
N ILE A 513 -14.83 27.00 -0.17
CA ILE A 513 -14.82 28.39 0.27
C ILE A 513 -16.09 28.68 1.08
N TYR A 514 -15.95 29.35 2.20
CA TYR A 514 -17.05 29.68 3.11
C TYR A 514 -17.12 31.19 3.30
N PHE A 515 -18.31 31.77 3.17
CA PHE A 515 -18.57 33.20 3.37
C PHE A 515 -19.37 33.34 4.68
N TYR A 516 -18.95 34.25 5.56
CA TYR A 516 -19.60 34.48 6.84
C TYR A 516 -20.12 35.89 6.96
N ASP A 517 -21.33 36.04 7.49
CA ASP A 517 -21.93 37.32 7.79
C ASP A 517 -21.36 37.92 9.10
N GLU A 518 -21.88 39.07 9.49
CA GLU A 518 -21.47 39.80 10.70
C GLU A 518 -21.81 39.06 12.02
N HIS A 519 -22.63 38.02 11.96
CA HIS A 519 -23.02 37.20 13.09
C HIS A 519 -22.26 35.88 13.13
N ASP A 520 -21.24 35.76 12.31
CA ASP A 520 -20.40 34.56 12.19
C ASP A 520 -21.18 33.34 11.65
N SER A 521 -22.24 33.59 10.89
CA SER A 521 -23.06 32.55 10.27
C SER A 521 -22.65 32.35 8.82
N ILE A 522 -22.51 31.08 8.39
CA ILE A 522 -22.19 30.76 6.99
C ILE A 522 -23.39 31.13 6.10
N ILE A 523 -23.11 31.89 5.09
CA ILE A 523 -24.09 32.24 4.05
C ILE A 523 -23.65 31.66 2.70
N GLN A 524 -24.62 31.18 1.93
CA GLN A 524 -24.34 30.53 0.65
C GLN A 524 -24.71 31.43 -0.52
N GLY A 525 -23.77 31.57 -1.46
CA GLY A 525 -24.00 32.22 -2.75
C GLY A 525 -24.23 31.17 -3.84
N ASN A 526 -25.16 31.44 -4.72
CA ASN A 526 -25.37 30.61 -5.92
C ASN A 526 -24.21 30.81 -6.89
N ILE A 527 -23.59 29.74 -7.32
CA ILE A 527 -22.54 29.83 -8.34
C ILE A 527 -23.17 30.24 -9.67
N ILE A 528 -22.69 31.31 -10.24
CA ILE A 528 -23.33 31.94 -11.42
C ILE A 528 -22.46 31.93 -12.67
N LYS A 529 -21.13 31.84 -12.53
CA LYS A 529 -20.25 31.87 -13.68
C LYS A 529 -18.88 31.33 -13.27
N CYS A 530 -18.22 30.68 -14.20
CA CYS A 530 -16.83 30.23 -14.09
C CYS A 530 -16.19 30.41 -15.47
N THR A 531 -14.95 30.93 -15.51
CA THR A 531 -14.18 31.00 -16.73
C THR A 531 -13.55 29.68 -17.02
N ASN A 532 -13.55 28.84 -17.64
CA ASN A 532 -12.89 27.55 -17.93
C ASN A 532 -12.85 26.56 -16.78
N SER A 533 -13.93 25.87 -16.59
CA SER A 533 -13.80 24.59 -15.89
C SER A 533 -13.11 23.60 -16.86
N ILE A 534 -11.85 23.37 -16.63
CA ILE A 534 -11.17 22.30 -17.33
C ILE A 534 -11.68 21.03 -16.67
N PHE A 535 -12.58 20.27 -17.39
CA PHE A 535 -12.49 18.91 -17.04
C PHE A 535 -13.50 18.26 -16.19
N ASP A 536 -13.75 17.31 -16.12
CA ASP A 536 -14.41 16.16 -15.50
C ASP A 536 -15.35 16.58 -14.32
N LYS A 537 -16.27 15.75 -13.97
CA LYS A 537 -17.25 15.98 -12.89
C LYS A 537 -16.63 16.23 -11.52
N SER A 538 -15.40 15.78 -11.31
CA SER A 538 -14.69 15.96 -10.04
C SER A 538 -14.01 17.32 -9.86
N ASN A 539 -13.94 18.15 -10.91
CA ASN A 539 -13.15 19.39 -10.92
C ASN A 539 -13.92 20.63 -11.39
N ASN A 540 -15.22 20.65 -11.26
CA ASN A 540 -16.04 21.75 -11.76
C ASN A 540 -16.21 22.89 -10.73
N ALA A 541 -16.77 24.01 -11.18
CA ALA A 541 -16.93 25.18 -10.32
C ALA A 541 -17.84 24.96 -9.11
N ALA A 542 -18.83 24.07 -9.22
CA ALA A 542 -19.74 23.79 -8.12
C ALA A 542 -19.02 23.17 -6.91
N ASN A 543 -17.93 22.47 -7.16
CA ASN A 543 -17.15 21.79 -6.11
C ASN A 543 -16.55 22.75 -5.08
N ILE A 544 -16.39 24.03 -5.41
CA ILE A 544 -15.78 25.00 -4.47
C ILE A 544 -16.69 25.32 -3.27
N ALA A 545 -17.96 24.91 -3.32
CA ALA A 545 -18.93 25.21 -2.26
C ALA A 545 -20.01 24.12 -2.14
N ASP A 546 -19.67 22.86 -2.42
CA ASP A 546 -20.62 21.74 -2.35
C ASP A 546 -20.62 21.02 -0.98
N GLY A 547 -19.68 21.37 -0.11
CA GLY A 547 -19.55 20.78 1.21
C GLY A 547 -18.83 19.44 1.22
N ASP A 548 -18.23 19.03 0.09
CA ASP A 548 -17.50 17.75 -0.01
C ASP A 548 -16.02 18.00 -0.30
N GLN A 549 -15.19 17.90 0.72
CA GLN A 549 -13.74 18.09 0.61
C GLN A 549 -13.03 17.06 -0.28
N LEU A 550 -13.73 16.02 -0.75
CA LEU A 550 -13.18 15.06 -1.72
C LEU A 550 -13.23 15.57 -3.15
N THR A 551 -14.01 16.62 -3.39
CA THR A 551 -14.08 17.31 -4.67
C THR A 551 -13.31 18.63 -4.59
N ASN A 552 -13.02 19.24 -5.73
CA ASN A 552 -12.34 20.53 -5.74
C ASN A 552 -12.63 21.31 -7.04
N PHE A 553 -12.51 22.60 -6.95
CA PHE A 553 -12.43 23.47 -8.11
C PHE A 553 -10.98 23.58 -8.55
N SER A 554 -10.70 23.23 -9.80
CA SER A 554 -9.39 23.41 -10.42
C SER A 554 -9.47 24.46 -11.52
N ALA A 555 -8.69 25.51 -11.36
CA ALA A 555 -8.63 26.63 -12.31
C ALA A 555 -7.19 26.83 -12.80
N LYS A 556 -7.04 27.47 -13.94
CA LYS A 556 -5.73 27.72 -14.56
C LYS A 556 -5.63 29.18 -15.00
N GLY A 557 -4.53 29.80 -14.64
CA GLY A 557 -4.34 31.22 -14.93
C GLY A 557 -5.31 32.09 -14.11
N GLU A 558 -5.87 33.12 -14.71
CA GLU A 558 -6.81 34.04 -14.07
C GLU A 558 -8.25 33.54 -14.04
N ASP A 559 -8.47 32.23 -14.05
CA ASP A 559 -9.84 31.69 -13.97
C ASP A 559 -10.50 32.07 -12.64
N TRP A 560 -11.81 32.22 -12.68
CA TRP A 560 -12.56 32.65 -11.51
C TRP A 560 -13.93 31.98 -11.38
N VAL A 561 -14.43 31.98 -10.15
CA VAL A 561 -15.80 31.51 -9.81
C VAL A 561 -16.57 32.66 -9.18
N GLY A 562 -17.75 32.96 -9.72
CA GLY A 562 -18.64 33.99 -9.23
C GLY A 562 -19.80 33.45 -8.40
N PHE A 563 -20.19 34.21 -7.39
CA PHE A 563 -21.26 33.90 -6.44
C PHE A 563 -22.30 35.00 -6.42
N ASP A 564 -23.58 34.63 -6.54
CA ASP A 564 -24.73 35.55 -6.41
C ASP A 564 -25.45 35.25 -5.08
N PHE A 565 -25.42 36.17 -4.15
CA PHE A 565 -26.10 36.04 -2.86
C PHE A 565 -27.56 36.47 -2.91
N CYS A 566 -28.11 36.80 -4.14
CA CYS A 566 -29.50 37.19 -4.39
C CYS A 566 -29.89 38.56 -3.79
N ARG A 567 -29.07 39.09 -2.89
CA ARG A 567 -29.20 40.40 -2.26
C ARG A 567 -27.83 40.92 -1.88
N PRO A 568 -27.66 42.20 -1.66
CA PRO A 568 -26.42 42.67 -1.07
C PRO A 568 -26.20 42.03 0.31
N VAL A 569 -24.99 41.57 0.58
CA VAL A 569 -24.60 40.94 1.84
C VAL A 569 -23.31 41.56 2.35
N ASN A 570 -23.23 41.69 3.67
CA ASN A 570 -22.03 42.14 4.34
C ASN A 570 -21.24 40.87 4.79
N ILE A 571 -20.13 40.61 4.10
CA ILE A 571 -19.24 39.48 4.44
C ILE A 571 -18.19 39.96 5.44
N SER A 572 -18.15 39.38 6.61
CA SER A 572 -17.19 39.72 7.68
C SER A 572 -15.88 38.97 7.57
N LYS A 573 -15.95 37.72 7.07
CA LYS A 573 -14.76 36.91 6.86
C LYS A 573 -15.01 35.86 5.79
N ILE A 574 -13.94 35.36 5.19
CA ILE A 574 -13.97 34.28 4.22
C ILE A 574 -12.96 33.22 4.67
N SER A 575 -13.42 32.01 4.83
CA SER A 575 -12.54 30.87 5.12
C SER A 575 -12.45 29.96 3.90
N TYR A 576 -11.30 29.34 3.70
CA TYR A 576 -11.09 28.49 2.56
C TYR A 576 -10.32 27.21 2.94
N ILE A 577 -10.66 26.14 2.26
CA ILE A 577 -9.98 24.86 2.36
C ILE A 577 -9.41 24.56 0.98
N ARG A 578 -8.10 24.47 0.88
CA ARG A 578 -7.51 24.02 -0.37
C ARG A 578 -7.72 22.50 -0.51
N ARG A 579 -7.44 21.95 -1.68
CA ARG A 579 -7.59 20.51 -1.92
C ARG A 579 -6.83 19.72 -0.84
N CYS A 580 -7.51 18.87 -0.13
CA CYS A 580 -7.01 18.16 1.04
C CYS A 580 -7.51 16.71 1.11
N ASP A 581 -8.25 16.28 0.10
CA ASP A 581 -8.82 14.92 0.00
C ASP A 581 -9.55 14.49 1.28
N GLY A 582 -10.30 15.40 1.86
CA GLY A 582 -11.14 15.15 3.04
C GLY A 582 -10.45 15.29 4.40
N ASN A 583 -9.22 15.78 4.42
CA ASN A 583 -8.38 15.78 5.64
C ASN A 583 -8.41 17.08 6.44
N SER A 584 -9.35 17.97 6.20
CA SER A 584 -9.42 19.27 6.90
C SER A 584 -10.62 19.37 7.84
N ILE A 585 -10.52 20.27 8.83
CA ILE A 585 -11.66 20.63 9.67
C ILE A 585 -12.69 21.34 8.81
N GLN A 586 -13.91 20.88 8.86
CA GLN A 586 -15.02 21.43 8.08
C GLN A 586 -16.04 22.09 9.00
N PRO A 587 -16.38 23.37 8.74
CA PRO A 587 -17.41 24.05 9.54
C PRO A 587 -18.75 23.30 9.51
N GLY A 588 -19.41 23.28 10.64
CA GLY A 588 -20.70 22.60 10.79
C GLY A 588 -20.61 21.12 11.18
N LEU A 589 -19.41 20.52 11.10
CA LEU A 589 -19.25 19.11 11.48
C LEU A 589 -18.78 18.98 12.95
N GLU A 590 -19.18 17.88 13.54
CA GLU A 590 -18.84 17.55 14.93
C GLU A 590 -17.53 16.74 14.97
N TYR A 591 -16.62 17.16 15.84
CA TYR A 591 -15.32 16.52 16.06
C TYR A 591 -15.15 16.17 17.52
N SER A 592 -14.65 14.95 17.79
CA SER A 592 -14.31 14.48 19.14
C SER A 592 -12.80 14.29 19.24
N LEU A 593 -12.21 14.87 20.30
CA LEU A 593 -10.79 14.70 20.59
C LEU A 593 -10.62 13.68 21.72
N TYR A 594 -9.72 12.73 21.48
CA TYR A 594 -9.40 11.67 22.43
C TYR A 594 -7.91 11.70 22.77
N TYR A 595 -7.55 11.18 23.93
CA TYR A 595 -6.17 10.86 24.27
C TYR A 595 -6.06 9.38 24.64
N TRP A 596 -4.87 8.82 24.43
CA TRP A 596 -4.62 7.42 24.74
C TRP A 596 -4.18 7.27 26.19
N ASP A 597 -4.88 6.46 26.97
CA ASP A 597 -4.52 6.15 28.35
C ASP A 597 -5.03 4.76 28.73
N ASN A 598 -4.21 4.03 29.50
CA ASN A 598 -4.56 2.70 30.02
C ASN A 598 -5.10 1.75 28.94
N ASN A 599 -4.43 1.71 27.78
CA ASN A 599 -4.77 0.86 26.64
C ASN A 599 -6.14 1.16 26.01
N ASN A 600 -6.63 2.39 26.18
CA ASN A 600 -7.90 2.80 25.59
C ASN A 600 -7.90 4.30 25.24
N TRP A 601 -8.75 4.66 24.27
CA TRP A 601 -9.01 6.05 23.93
C TRP A 601 -9.97 6.66 24.93
N GLN A 602 -9.55 7.73 25.61
CA GLN A 602 -10.34 8.49 26.56
C GLN A 602 -10.81 9.78 25.90
N LEU A 603 -12.11 10.04 25.92
CA LEU A 603 -12.69 11.25 25.32
C LEU A 603 -12.28 12.48 26.16
N ILE A 604 -11.73 13.50 25.50
CA ILE A 604 -11.49 14.81 26.10
C ILE A 604 -12.76 15.66 25.99
N ASN A 605 -13.20 15.89 24.75
CA ASN A 605 -14.39 16.70 24.49
C ASN A 605 -14.89 16.45 23.06
N THR A 606 -16.13 16.87 22.82
CA THR A 606 -16.76 16.87 21.50
C THR A 606 -17.27 18.28 21.22
N LYS A 607 -16.97 18.82 20.03
CA LYS A 607 -17.38 20.18 19.62
C LYS A 607 -17.79 20.19 18.15
N ILE A 608 -18.65 21.13 17.79
CA ILE A 608 -18.96 21.43 16.40
C ILE A 608 -17.98 22.52 15.95
N ALA A 609 -17.32 22.32 14.81
CA ALA A 609 -16.41 23.33 14.27
C ALA A 609 -17.21 24.50 13.70
N ASN A 610 -16.86 25.70 14.10
CA ASN A 610 -17.48 26.94 13.58
C ASN A 610 -16.65 27.57 12.46
N ASP A 611 -15.46 27.04 12.20
CA ASP A 611 -14.56 27.53 11.17
C ASP A 611 -13.71 26.36 10.64
N VAL A 612 -12.75 26.63 9.79
CA VAL A 612 -11.80 25.64 9.23
C VAL A 612 -10.75 25.21 10.25
N PHE A 613 -10.93 25.57 11.50
CA PHE A 613 -10.14 25.11 12.65
C PHE A 613 -11.06 24.83 13.82
N ILE A 614 -10.52 24.13 14.84
CA ILE A 614 -11.27 23.80 16.06
C ILE A 614 -10.30 23.84 17.25
N GLU A 615 -10.78 24.32 18.40
CA GLU A 615 -9.99 24.46 19.62
C GLU A 615 -10.51 23.53 20.71
N PHE A 616 -9.58 22.87 21.40
CA PHE A 616 -9.88 22.03 22.56
C PHE A 616 -9.07 22.49 23.75
N GLU A 617 -9.72 22.54 24.90
CA GLU A 617 -9.11 22.91 26.17
C GLU A 617 -8.82 21.69 27.04
N ASN A 618 -7.93 21.83 27.99
CA ASN A 618 -7.58 20.81 28.98
C ASN A 618 -7.02 19.54 28.33
N VAL A 619 -6.25 19.71 27.25
CA VAL A 619 -5.64 18.61 26.51
C VAL A 619 -4.36 18.15 27.23
N PRO A 620 -4.21 16.86 27.56
CA PRO A 620 -2.99 16.39 28.22
C PRO A 620 -1.75 16.58 27.34
N GLN A 621 -0.72 17.21 27.90
CA GLN A 621 0.55 17.42 27.20
C GLN A 621 1.26 16.10 26.92
N LYS A 622 1.93 16.02 25.76
CA LYS A 622 2.72 14.85 25.35
C LYS A 622 1.92 13.54 25.25
N ALA A 623 0.59 13.63 25.29
CA ALA A 623 -0.27 12.47 25.11
C ALA A 623 -0.38 12.13 23.63
N LEU A 624 -0.59 10.86 23.33
CA LEU A 624 -1.04 10.47 21.98
C LEU A 624 -2.51 10.85 21.87
N LEU A 625 -2.81 11.68 20.88
CA LEU A 625 -4.15 12.23 20.65
C LEU A 625 -4.75 11.65 19.37
N ALA A 626 -6.08 11.59 19.30
CA ALA A 626 -6.81 11.22 18.07
C ALA A 626 -7.99 12.15 17.90
N ILE A 627 -8.15 12.70 16.70
CA ILE A 627 -9.33 13.48 16.35
C ILE A 627 -10.24 12.64 15.43
N LYS A 628 -11.54 12.66 15.72
CA LYS A 628 -12.55 11.88 14.98
C LYS A 628 -13.67 12.79 14.53
N CYS A 629 -14.04 12.68 13.25
CA CYS A 629 -15.20 13.39 12.71
C CYS A 629 -16.45 12.49 12.80
N SER A 630 -17.60 13.05 13.13
CA SER A 630 -18.86 12.33 13.24
C SER A 630 -19.34 11.69 11.93
N GLN A 631 -18.91 12.23 10.79
CA GLN A 631 -19.26 11.66 9.48
C GLN A 631 -18.37 10.51 9.04
N GLY A 632 -17.52 9.98 9.93
CA GLY A 632 -16.71 8.82 9.63
C GLY A 632 -15.53 9.08 8.68
N LYS A 633 -15.13 10.33 8.53
CA LYS A 633 -13.93 10.70 7.77
C LYS A 633 -12.70 10.13 8.46
N GLN A 634 -11.62 10.05 7.72
CA GLN A 634 -10.37 9.45 8.22
C GLN A 634 -9.93 10.11 9.52
N GLN A 635 -9.52 9.26 10.46
CA GLN A 635 -9.05 9.70 11.77
C GLN A 635 -7.54 9.81 11.76
N ARG A 636 -7.01 10.80 12.46
CA ARG A 636 -5.57 11.00 12.57
C ARG A 636 -5.13 10.94 14.01
N ILE A 637 -3.95 10.39 14.22
CA ILE A 637 -3.30 10.43 15.52
C ILE A 637 -2.11 11.40 15.46
N PHE A 638 -1.83 12.04 16.59
CA PHE A 638 -0.79 13.05 16.67
C PHE A 638 -0.32 13.23 18.12
N VAL A 639 0.82 13.87 18.26
CA VAL A 639 1.32 14.30 19.56
C VAL A 639 1.54 15.82 19.49
N CYS A 640 1.22 16.51 20.55
CA CYS A 640 1.48 17.93 20.70
C CYS A 640 2.60 18.13 21.71
N ASP A 641 3.66 18.86 21.32
CA ASP A 641 4.79 19.14 22.22
C ASP A 641 4.53 20.33 23.13
N GLU A 642 5.52 20.73 23.91
CA GLU A 642 5.41 21.82 24.88
C GLU A 642 5.21 23.21 24.25
N ASP A 643 5.57 23.33 22.98
CA ASP A 643 5.42 24.57 22.20
C ASP A 643 4.15 24.55 21.32
N ASN A 644 3.25 23.62 21.57
CA ASN A 644 2.02 23.39 20.79
C ASN A 644 2.28 23.00 19.33
N LYS A 645 3.47 22.53 19.02
CA LYS A 645 3.75 22.00 17.70
C LYS A 645 3.16 20.59 17.60
N ILE A 646 2.43 20.34 16.54
CA ILE A 646 1.72 19.08 16.30
C ILE A 646 2.56 18.21 15.35
N ASP A 647 2.88 17.01 15.81
CA ASP A 647 3.50 15.97 14.97
C ASP A 647 2.45 14.91 14.65
N TRP A 648 2.07 14.83 13.38
CA TRP A 648 1.07 13.89 12.86
C TRP A 648 1.70 12.55 12.49
N TYR A 649 0.93 11.46 12.70
CA TYR A 649 1.37 10.10 12.42
C TYR A 649 0.40 9.37 11.51
#